data_2abaa8da680fc87348f109198e8ee3d1
#
_entry.id   2abaa8da680fc87348f109198e8ee3d1
#
_cell.length_a   1.000
_cell.length_b   1.000
_cell.length_c   1.000
_cell.angle_alpha   90.00
_cell.angle_beta   90.00
_cell.angle_gamma   90.00
#
_symmetry.space_group_name_H-M   'P 1'
#
loop_
_entity.id
_entity.type
_entity.pdbx_description
1 polymer ?
#
loop_
_entity_poly.entity_id
_entity_poly.type
_entity_poly.pdbx_seq_one_letter_code
_entity_poly.pdbx_strand_id
1 'polypeptide(L)'
;MPNGAGAAVLGGLIRRMGRRCSSGRRERALATAARRATDVEGASSSAFGFRVARRALSGEAEGGDASDGLGSNASNASTVTGGIMVGAGHPSSHPQVLAVPLPRRPLMPGIIMPVKVTDAKLIAELEDMRNRGQAYVGAFLQRNASSSSSSSSSKTLADEGDEDIFSSLAKKTRTTTTMGPDGDEEEVEELDEFEVDPASDMHDVGTFAQVHNIVRIPDDTDSGEEAATLLLLGHRRLRKLGTMKRDPMVVKVEHLKDEKFDPNDDIIKATTNEVVATIKDLLKTNPLHKETLQYFAQNFNDFQDPPKLADLGASMCSADDAQLQNVLELLSVQARLDATLELLKKEVEIGKLQADIGKKVEEKISGDQRRYFLMEQLKSIKKELGMERDDKTALIEKFSKRFEPRRASVPEETAKVIDEELQKLSGLEPSSSEFNVTRNYLEWLTSLPWGVCGDEKLDIGHAQDVLDADHYGLEDVKDRILEFIAVGQLLGTTQGKIITMVGPPGVGKTSIGQSIAKALGRKFYRFSVGGMSDVAEIKGHRRTYVGAMPGKLIQCLKSTGVCNPVVLIDEIDKLGRGYQGDPASALLELLDPEQNGTFLDHYLDVPVDLSKVLFVCTANVLDTIPGPLLDRMEVVRLSGYITDEKVQIARTYLEKAAKEKSGLKDFDASITDEAMAKLIGDYCREAGVRNLQKHLEKIYRKVALKVARAKSGGETLDSVSVGLDDLIDYVGHAPFATDKIYDATPPGVVTGLAWTAMGGSTLYIECTSVDAGEGKGALKTTGQLGDVMKESSTIAHTFARHFLEMKDAGNDFLSKTSLHMHVPAGATPKDGPSAGITITTSLLSLAMGKPVKPNLAMTGELTLTGRVLPVGGIKEKTIAARRSGVTTIIFPEGNKKDYDELSEDVREGLEVHFVSEYDQVYKHALDWAQK
;
A
#
# COMPACT_ATOMS: atom_id res chain seq x y z
N MET A 1 56.83 7.69 1.45
CA MET A 1 57.27 6.41 2.01
C MET A 1 57.17 6.48 3.51
N PRO A 2 56.68 5.44 4.22
CA PRO A 2 56.09 4.14 3.87
C PRO A 2 54.61 4.10 4.25
N ASN A 3 53.72 3.14 4.00
CA ASN A 3 53.78 1.70 4.06
C ASN A 3 52.58 1.03 3.39
N GLY A 4 52.82 0.05 2.61
CA GLY A 4 51.86 -0.93 2.19
C GLY A 4 51.81 -2.10 3.14
N ALA A 5 50.70 -2.30 3.81
CA ALA A 5 50.39 -3.53 4.58
C ALA A 5 48.88 -3.76 4.79
N GLY A 6 47.98 -3.11 4.03
CA GLY A 6 46.51 -3.27 4.16
C GLY A 6 45.81 -4.12 3.11
N ALA A 7 46.49 -4.47 2.02
CA ALA A 7 45.83 -5.08 0.84
C ALA A 7 45.83 -6.61 0.77
N ALA A 8 46.56 -7.30 1.70
CA ALA A 8 46.68 -8.76 1.65
C ALA A 8 45.69 -9.54 2.50
N VAL A 9 44.95 -8.90 3.39
CA VAL A 9 44.00 -9.58 4.31
C VAL A 9 42.59 -9.64 3.69
N LEU A 10 42.20 -8.70 2.84
CA LEU A 10 40.87 -8.73 2.17
C LEU A 10 40.77 -9.73 1.00
N GLY A 11 41.90 -10.09 0.37
CA GLY A 11 41.93 -11.07 -0.73
C GLY A 11 41.74 -12.52 -0.31
N GLY A 12 41.95 -12.83 0.97
CA GLY A 12 41.82 -14.19 1.54
C GLY A 12 40.39 -14.56 1.96
N LEU A 13 39.61 -13.58 2.37
CA LEU A 13 38.22 -13.81 2.79
C LEU A 13 37.24 -13.98 1.61
N ILE A 14 37.48 -13.30 0.50
CA ILE A 14 36.60 -13.39 -0.70
C ILE A 14 36.77 -14.72 -1.41
N ARG A 15 37.93 -15.39 -1.32
CA ARG A 15 38.14 -16.74 -1.90
C ARG A 15 37.60 -17.90 -1.06
N ARG A 16 37.26 -17.71 0.21
CA ARG A 16 36.63 -18.72 1.06
C ARG A 16 35.11 -18.70 1.05
N MET A 17 34.47 -17.58 0.69
CA MET A 17 33.01 -17.50 0.57
C MET A 17 32.46 -17.86 -0.84
N GLY A 18 33.32 -18.04 -1.85
CA GLY A 18 32.94 -18.35 -3.23
C GLY A 18 32.75 -19.84 -3.55
N ARG A 19 32.85 -20.76 -2.60
CA ARG A 19 32.76 -22.24 -2.86
C ARG A 19 31.70 -22.99 -2.04
N ARG A 20 30.70 -22.33 -1.47
CA ARG A 20 29.60 -23.01 -0.74
C ARG A 20 28.19 -22.49 -1.06
N CYS A 21 27.96 -21.89 -2.20
CA CYS A 21 26.60 -21.51 -2.64
C CYS A 21 26.39 -21.80 -4.12
N SER A 22 26.37 -23.08 -4.48
CA SER A 22 25.79 -23.51 -5.76
C SER A 22 24.98 -24.78 -5.50
N SER A 23 23.71 -24.76 -5.82
CA SER A 23 22.78 -25.86 -6.03
C SER A 23 21.59 -26.09 -5.10
N GLY A 24 21.43 -25.37 -3.98
CA GLY A 24 20.31 -25.74 -3.07
C GLY A 24 19.03 -24.86 -3.12
N ARG A 25 19.04 -23.69 -3.75
CA ARG A 25 17.88 -22.77 -3.68
C ARG A 25 16.98 -22.72 -4.92
N ARG A 26 17.46 -23.14 -6.07
CA ARG A 26 16.62 -23.19 -7.29
C ARG A 26 15.71 -24.42 -7.33
N GLU A 27 16.15 -25.54 -6.80
CA GLU A 27 15.32 -26.76 -6.73
C GLU A 27 14.21 -26.66 -5.67
N ARG A 28 14.46 -26.02 -4.53
CA ARG A 28 13.40 -25.80 -3.53
C ARG A 28 12.30 -24.83 -3.98
N ALA A 29 12.60 -23.87 -4.84
CA ALA A 29 11.59 -22.96 -5.40
C ALA A 29 10.70 -23.65 -6.44
N LEU A 30 11.26 -24.59 -7.23
CA LEU A 30 10.52 -25.38 -8.19
C LEU A 30 9.66 -26.47 -7.51
N ALA A 31 10.16 -27.08 -6.43
CA ALA A 31 9.38 -28.03 -5.63
C ALA A 31 8.21 -27.38 -4.89
N THR A 32 8.36 -26.12 -4.46
CA THR A 32 7.26 -25.36 -3.81
C THR A 32 6.23 -24.87 -4.83
N ALA A 33 6.63 -24.57 -6.05
CA ALA A 33 5.72 -24.24 -7.15
C ALA A 33 4.94 -25.47 -7.64
N ALA A 34 5.59 -26.63 -7.68
CA ALA A 34 4.93 -27.90 -8.02
C ALA A 34 3.92 -28.34 -6.95
N ARG A 35 4.21 -28.11 -5.65
CA ARG A 35 3.24 -28.38 -4.57
C ARG A 35 2.04 -27.43 -4.56
N ARG A 36 2.16 -26.20 -5.03
CA ARG A 36 1.01 -25.28 -5.19
C ARG A 36 0.15 -25.57 -6.42
N ALA A 37 0.67 -26.26 -7.42
CA ALA A 37 -0.10 -26.69 -8.58
C ALA A 37 -0.95 -27.96 -8.32
N THR A 38 -0.61 -28.77 -7.31
CA THR A 38 -1.37 -29.97 -6.94
C THR A 38 -2.52 -29.69 -5.97
N ASP A 39 -2.58 -28.53 -5.34
CA ASP A 39 -3.68 -28.17 -4.40
C ASP A 39 -4.93 -27.60 -5.10
N VAL A 40 -4.90 -27.38 -6.42
CA VAL A 40 -6.07 -26.93 -7.20
C VAL A 40 -6.86 -28.10 -7.81
N GLU A 41 -6.33 -29.31 -7.81
CA GLU A 41 -7.00 -30.53 -8.35
C GLU A 41 -7.74 -31.37 -7.28
N GLY A 42 -8.06 -30.81 -6.13
CA GLY A 42 -8.70 -31.52 -5.02
C GLY A 42 -10.14 -32.01 -5.24
N ALA A 43 -10.71 -31.80 -6.44
CA ALA A 43 -12.09 -32.25 -6.76
C ALA A 43 -12.17 -33.61 -7.52
N SER A 44 -11.04 -34.19 -7.92
CA SER A 44 -11.05 -35.44 -8.75
C SER A 44 -10.53 -36.70 -8.05
N SER A 45 -10.21 -36.62 -6.74
CA SER A 45 -9.58 -37.76 -6.05
C SER A 45 -10.47 -39.00 -5.84
N SER A 46 -11.80 -38.87 -5.94
CA SER A 46 -12.70 -40.04 -5.87
C SER A 46 -12.61 -40.96 -7.11
N ALA A 47 -12.38 -40.34 -8.29
CA ALA A 47 -12.25 -41.09 -9.52
C ALA A 47 -10.92 -41.85 -9.64
N PHE A 48 -9.85 -41.32 -9.07
CA PHE A 48 -8.54 -41.97 -9.10
C PHE A 48 -8.46 -43.15 -8.13
N GLY A 49 -9.05 -43.01 -6.94
CA GLY A 49 -9.17 -44.12 -5.98
C GLY A 49 -9.95 -45.32 -6.56
N PHE A 50 -11.00 -45.05 -7.35
CA PHE A 50 -11.80 -46.10 -7.99
C PHE A 50 -11.05 -46.83 -9.12
N ARG A 51 -10.22 -46.13 -9.89
CA ARG A 51 -9.38 -46.79 -10.94
C ARG A 51 -8.30 -47.69 -10.34
N VAL A 52 -7.68 -47.28 -9.24
CA VAL A 52 -6.70 -48.09 -8.51
C VAL A 52 -7.40 -49.32 -7.89
N ALA A 53 -8.59 -49.16 -7.33
CA ALA A 53 -9.36 -50.27 -6.79
C ALA A 53 -9.79 -51.28 -7.88
N ARG A 54 -10.18 -50.78 -9.06
CA ARG A 54 -10.53 -51.62 -10.21
C ARG A 54 -9.32 -52.42 -10.74
N ARG A 55 -8.13 -51.79 -10.80
CA ARG A 55 -6.89 -52.44 -11.24
C ARG A 55 -6.43 -53.51 -10.23
N ALA A 56 -6.65 -53.29 -8.96
CA ALA A 56 -6.34 -54.24 -7.88
C ALA A 56 -7.35 -55.40 -7.80
N LEU A 57 -8.58 -55.19 -8.25
CA LEU A 57 -9.63 -56.22 -8.27
C LEU A 57 -9.64 -57.08 -9.55
N SER A 58 -9.17 -56.55 -10.72
CA SER A 58 -9.22 -57.25 -12.00
C SER A 58 -7.98 -58.10 -12.33
N GLY A 59 -6.88 -57.94 -11.61
CA GLY A 59 -5.67 -58.78 -11.81
C GLY A 59 -4.99 -58.66 -13.19
N GLU A 60 -5.38 -57.61 -13.98
CA GLU A 60 -4.81 -57.42 -15.33
C GLU A 60 -3.43 -56.74 -15.24
N ALA A 61 -2.40 -57.55 -15.48
CA ALA A 61 -1.05 -57.10 -15.78
C ALA A 61 -0.97 -56.74 -17.26
N GLU A 62 -0.51 -55.54 -17.59
CA GLU A 62 -0.17 -55.14 -18.96
C GLU A 62 1.01 -55.97 -19.45
N GLY A 63 0.74 -56.94 -20.37
CA GLY A 63 1.74 -57.63 -21.13
C GLY A 63 2.20 -56.78 -22.30
N GLY A 64 3.49 -56.41 -22.34
CA GLY A 64 4.11 -55.86 -23.54
C GLY A 64 4.26 -56.91 -24.62
N ASP A 65 3.95 -56.52 -25.85
CA ASP A 65 4.20 -57.29 -27.07
C ASP A 65 5.67 -57.60 -27.25
N ALA A 66 5.98 -58.84 -27.35
CA ALA A 66 7.12 -59.38 -28.13
C ALA A 66 6.79 -60.80 -28.63
N SER A 67 6.71 -60.90 -29.93
CA SER A 67 6.56 -62.15 -30.72
C SER A 67 7.80 -62.98 -30.59
N ASP A 68 7.57 -64.32 -30.65
CA ASP A 68 8.23 -65.43 -31.25
C ASP A 68 8.65 -66.59 -30.34
N GLY A 69 8.16 -67.75 -30.70
CA GLY A 69 8.92 -68.94 -30.72
C GLY A 69 8.58 -70.10 -29.78
N LEU A 70 7.67 -70.97 -30.20
CA LEU A 70 7.72 -72.45 -30.05
C LEU A 70 8.25 -73.13 -28.76
N GLY A 71 7.41 -73.94 -28.16
CA GLY A 71 7.93 -75.12 -27.42
C GLY A 71 6.98 -75.68 -26.35
N SER A 72 6.25 -76.68 -26.69
CA SER A 72 5.46 -77.61 -25.86
C SER A 72 6.20 -78.05 -24.62
N ASN A 73 5.56 -78.01 -23.42
CA ASN A 73 5.47 -79.13 -22.51
C ASN A 73 4.43 -78.94 -21.40
N ALA A 74 3.48 -79.81 -21.34
CA ALA A 74 2.49 -79.92 -20.29
C ALA A 74 3.11 -80.50 -19.04
N SER A 75 2.88 -79.94 -17.91
CA SER A 75 2.68 -80.65 -16.62
C SER A 75 2.10 -79.73 -15.51
N ASN A 76 0.94 -80.09 -15.11
CA ASN A 76 0.28 -79.95 -13.82
C ASN A 76 0.78 -78.82 -12.90
N ALA A 77 0.01 -77.71 -12.85
CA ALA A 77 -0.16 -76.88 -11.65
C ALA A 77 -1.62 -76.62 -11.49
N SER A 78 -2.19 -77.19 -10.44
CA SER A 78 -3.56 -76.99 -10.00
C SER A 78 -3.92 -75.52 -9.83
N THR A 79 -4.80 -75.08 -10.67
CA THR A 79 -5.50 -73.79 -10.53
C THR A 79 -6.38 -73.80 -9.30
N VAL A 80 -5.91 -73.25 -8.20
CA VAL A 80 -6.78 -72.90 -7.08
C VAL A 80 -7.52 -71.60 -7.46
N THR A 81 -8.62 -71.77 -8.14
CA THR A 81 -9.69 -70.79 -8.24
C THR A 81 -10.37 -70.74 -6.89
N GLY A 82 -9.78 -69.99 -5.94
CA GLY A 82 -10.42 -69.65 -4.69
C GLY A 82 -11.49 -68.57 -4.90
N GLY A 83 -12.64 -68.99 -5.41
CA GLY A 83 -13.86 -68.23 -5.28
C GLY A 83 -14.16 -68.09 -3.79
N ILE A 84 -13.95 -66.87 -3.22
CA ILE A 84 -14.38 -66.59 -1.86
C ILE A 84 -15.89 -66.55 -1.86
N MET A 85 -16.50 -67.64 -1.46
CA MET A 85 -17.90 -67.73 -1.05
C MET A 85 -18.05 -66.77 0.13
N VAL A 86 -18.69 -65.60 -0.07
CA VAL A 86 -19.17 -64.79 1.00
C VAL A 86 -20.23 -65.54 1.74
N GLY A 87 -19.80 -66.31 2.72
CA GLY A 87 -20.72 -66.96 3.65
C GLY A 87 -21.46 -65.88 4.43
N ALA A 88 -22.81 -65.95 4.41
CA ALA A 88 -23.73 -65.08 5.16
C ALA A 88 -23.63 -65.34 6.67
N GLY A 89 -22.45 -65.17 7.24
CA GLY A 89 -22.26 -65.21 8.71
C GLY A 89 -21.74 -63.83 9.16
N HIS A 90 -22.48 -63.18 10.08
CA HIS A 90 -21.95 -61.96 10.69
C HIS A 90 -20.63 -62.29 11.41
N PRO A 91 -19.55 -61.50 11.16
CA PRO A 91 -18.28 -61.72 11.80
C PRO A 91 -18.43 -61.68 13.34
N SER A 92 -17.66 -62.52 14.06
CA SER A 92 -17.68 -62.58 15.54
C SER A 92 -17.38 -61.22 16.13
N SER A 93 -17.98 -60.91 17.30
CA SER A 93 -17.69 -59.66 17.99
C SER A 93 -16.34 -59.75 18.69
N HIS A 94 -15.42 -58.82 18.31
CA HIS A 94 -14.10 -58.69 18.91
C HIS A 94 -14.13 -57.54 19.93
N PRO A 95 -13.86 -57.77 21.24
CA PRO A 95 -13.86 -56.70 22.24
C PRO A 95 -12.67 -55.75 22.14
N GLN A 96 -11.67 -56.13 21.35
CA GLN A 96 -10.45 -55.35 21.09
C GLN A 96 -10.14 -55.42 19.59
N VAL A 97 -9.78 -54.29 19.02
CA VAL A 97 -9.43 -54.14 17.60
C VAL A 97 -8.24 -53.22 17.42
N LEU A 98 -7.46 -53.48 16.39
CA LEU A 98 -6.43 -52.59 15.94
C LEU A 98 -7.07 -51.32 15.32
N ALA A 99 -6.68 -50.13 15.73
CA ALA A 99 -7.25 -48.90 15.22
C ALA A 99 -6.51 -48.42 13.98
N VAL A 100 -7.25 -48.15 12.91
CA VAL A 100 -6.73 -47.55 11.68
C VAL A 100 -7.28 -46.12 11.57
N PRO A 101 -6.42 -45.10 11.62
CA PRO A 101 -6.83 -43.71 11.49
C PRO A 101 -7.23 -43.36 10.05
N LEU A 102 -8.36 -42.67 9.90
CA LEU A 102 -8.86 -42.19 8.62
C LEU A 102 -8.68 -40.67 8.52
N PRO A 103 -7.94 -40.12 7.55
CA PRO A 103 -7.59 -38.70 7.57
C PRO A 103 -8.65 -37.75 7.02
N ARG A 104 -9.60 -38.22 6.19
CA ARG A 104 -10.51 -37.33 5.45
C ARG A 104 -11.99 -37.69 5.49
N ARG A 105 -12.34 -38.95 5.61
CA ARG A 105 -13.74 -39.40 5.55
C ARG A 105 -13.93 -40.63 6.43
N PRO A 106 -15.06 -40.76 7.13
CA PRO A 106 -15.39 -41.95 7.86
C PRO A 106 -15.74 -43.12 6.89
N LEU A 107 -15.44 -44.34 7.31
CA LEU A 107 -15.86 -45.54 6.59
C LEU A 107 -17.30 -45.89 6.97
N MET A 108 -18.20 -45.88 5.99
CA MET A 108 -19.60 -46.29 6.25
C MET A 108 -19.73 -47.81 6.22
N PRO A 109 -20.63 -48.43 7.03
CA PRO A 109 -20.94 -49.83 6.95
C PRO A 109 -21.44 -50.24 5.56
N GLY A 110 -20.97 -51.40 5.06
CA GLY A 110 -21.31 -51.91 3.71
C GLY A 110 -20.47 -51.30 2.57
N ILE A 111 -19.59 -50.37 2.87
CA ILE A 111 -18.79 -49.69 1.83
C ILE A 111 -17.33 -50.17 1.85
N ILE A 112 -16.72 -50.25 0.67
CA ILE A 112 -15.27 -50.48 0.51
C ILE A 112 -14.59 -49.14 0.30
N MET A 113 -13.52 -48.90 1.07
CA MET A 113 -12.74 -47.65 0.99
C MET A 113 -11.24 -48.00 0.92
N PRO A 114 -10.52 -47.42 -0.06
CA PRO A 114 -9.06 -47.48 -0.05
C PRO A 114 -8.51 -46.47 0.95
N VAL A 115 -7.60 -46.90 1.83
CA VAL A 115 -6.96 -46.07 2.84
C VAL A 115 -5.44 -46.17 2.67
N LYS A 116 -4.75 -45.04 2.52
CA LYS A 116 -3.29 -44.97 2.48
C LYS A 116 -2.76 -44.94 3.92
N VAL A 117 -1.88 -45.85 4.26
CA VAL A 117 -1.21 -45.95 5.57
C VAL A 117 0.30 -45.86 5.32
N THR A 118 0.97 -45.03 6.13
CA THR A 118 2.42 -44.79 6.04
C THR A 118 3.18 -45.31 7.26
N ASP A 119 2.48 -45.80 8.28
CA ASP A 119 3.09 -46.40 9.48
C ASP A 119 3.51 -47.84 9.21
N ALA A 120 4.84 -48.05 9.14
CA ALA A 120 5.44 -49.36 8.89
C ALA A 120 5.08 -50.43 9.92
N LYS A 121 4.91 -50.06 11.22
CA LYS A 121 4.54 -51.03 12.26
C LYS A 121 3.08 -51.43 12.14
N LEU A 122 2.21 -50.49 11.79
CA LEU A 122 0.80 -50.75 11.55
C LEU A 122 0.65 -51.68 10.30
N ILE A 123 1.42 -51.44 9.24
CA ILE A 123 1.39 -52.28 8.03
C ILE A 123 1.85 -53.70 8.34
N ALA A 124 2.93 -53.89 9.10
CA ALA A 124 3.45 -55.23 9.47
C ALA A 124 2.44 -56.01 10.31
N GLU A 125 1.80 -55.39 11.29
CA GLU A 125 0.80 -56.03 12.13
C GLU A 125 -0.46 -56.41 11.32
N LEU A 126 -0.87 -55.56 10.37
CA LEU A 126 -2.01 -55.87 9.48
C LEU A 126 -1.72 -57.04 8.52
N GLU A 127 -0.49 -57.14 8.02
CA GLU A 127 -0.07 -58.30 7.22
C GLU A 127 -0.05 -59.60 8.03
N ASP A 128 0.44 -59.54 9.25
CA ASP A 128 0.46 -60.70 10.16
C ASP A 128 -0.97 -61.13 10.55
N MET A 129 -1.86 -60.19 10.88
CA MET A 129 -3.27 -60.44 11.12
C MET A 129 -3.97 -61.09 9.90
N ARG A 130 -3.64 -60.60 8.69
CA ARG A 130 -4.16 -61.19 7.42
C ARG A 130 -3.68 -62.63 7.22
N ASN A 131 -2.40 -62.90 7.45
CA ASN A 131 -1.80 -64.22 7.33
C ASN A 131 -2.40 -65.21 8.33
N ARG A 132 -2.83 -64.75 9.52
CA ARG A 132 -3.55 -65.52 10.52
C ARG A 132 -5.03 -65.72 10.23
N GLY A 133 -5.57 -65.12 9.16
CA GLY A 133 -6.98 -65.25 8.76
C GLY A 133 -7.93 -64.38 9.64
N GLN A 134 -7.45 -63.49 10.46
CA GLN A 134 -8.24 -62.63 11.39
C GLN A 134 -8.09 -61.14 11.09
N ALA A 135 -8.21 -60.75 9.86
CA ALA A 135 -7.93 -59.41 9.39
C ALA A 135 -9.13 -58.44 9.65
N TYR A 136 -9.49 -58.23 10.93
CA TYR A 136 -10.52 -57.24 11.32
C TYR A 136 -9.92 -56.10 12.12
N VAL A 137 -10.30 -54.86 11.75
CA VAL A 137 -9.78 -53.61 12.32
C VAL A 137 -10.90 -52.67 12.69
N GLY A 138 -10.63 -51.67 13.52
CA GLY A 138 -11.51 -50.53 13.76
C GLY A 138 -11.03 -49.33 12.98
N ALA A 139 -11.83 -48.82 12.06
CA ALA A 139 -11.53 -47.58 11.30
C ALA A 139 -12.17 -46.37 11.97
N PHE A 140 -11.37 -45.41 12.39
CA PHE A 140 -11.80 -44.20 13.09
C PHE A 140 -11.34 -42.95 12.37
N LEU A 141 -12.25 -41.96 12.22
CA LEU A 141 -11.91 -40.67 11.63
C LEU A 141 -11.06 -39.83 12.60
N GLN A 142 -10.01 -39.20 12.11
CA GLN A 142 -9.22 -38.22 12.88
C GLN A 142 -9.98 -36.92 13.06
N ARG A 143 -9.86 -36.29 14.25
CA ARG A 143 -10.40 -34.95 14.51
C ARG A 143 -9.43 -33.92 13.96
N ASN A 144 -9.88 -33.05 13.03
CA ASN A 144 -9.08 -31.95 12.55
C ASN A 144 -8.93 -30.89 13.63
N ALA A 145 -7.73 -30.41 13.91
CA ALA A 145 -7.42 -29.43 14.95
C ALA A 145 -8.09 -28.04 14.75
N SER A 146 -8.74 -27.80 13.61
CA SER A 146 -9.44 -26.55 13.27
C SER A 146 -10.90 -26.46 13.73
N SER A 147 -11.49 -27.52 14.30
CA SER A 147 -12.93 -27.55 14.67
C SER A 147 -13.24 -27.30 16.14
N SER A 148 -12.27 -26.99 16.99
CA SER A 148 -12.50 -26.81 18.45
C SER A 148 -12.82 -25.37 18.91
N SER A 149 -13.16 -24.44 18.01
CA SER A 149 -13.43 -23.03 18.39
C SER A 149 -14.77 -22.46 17.90
N SER A 150 -15.81 -23.29 17.78
CA SER A 150 -17.14 -22.78 17.47
C SER A 150 -18.25 -23.45 18.29
N SER A 151 -18.25 -23.19 19.63
CA SER A 151 -19.46 -23.32 20.44
C SER A 151 -19.39 -22.37 21.62
N SER A 152 -19.67 -21.09 21.41
CA SER A 152 -20.41 -20.22 22.34
C SER A 152 -20.59 -18.80 21.80
N SER A 153 -21.84 -18.35 21.85
CA SER A 153 -22.34 -16.97 21.79
C SER A 153 -22.48 -16.28 20.43
N SER A 154 -23.68 -16.43 19.88
CA SER A 154 -24.36 -15.41 19.09
C SER A 154 -24.44 -14.09 19.86
N LYS A 155 -23.80 -12.99 19.34
CA LYS A 155 -24.29 -11.62 19.54
C LYS A 155 -23.92 -10.78 18.31
N THR A 156 -24.96 -10.25 17.70
CA THR A 156 -25.01 -9.20 16.72
C THR A 156 -24.13 -8.02 17.06
N LEU A 157 -23.34 -7.54 16.09
CA LEU A 157 -23.08 -6.10 15.89
C LEU A 157 -22.55 -5.90 14.46
N ALA A 158 -23.18 -4.97 13.78
CA ALA A 158 -22.83 -4.47 12.48
C ALA A 158 -21.69 -3.44 12.58
N ASP A 159 -20.98 -3.29 11.46
CA ASP A 159 -20.23 -2.12 11.05
C ASP A 159 -18.91 -1.82 11.79
N GLU A 160 -17.82 -1.92 11.04
CA GLU A 160 -16.73 -0.96 10.87
C GLU A 160 -15.41 -1.64 10.41
N GLY A 161 -14.88 -1.17 9.27
CA GLY A 161 -13.44 -0.89 9.06
C GLY A 161 -12.49 -2.07 8.86
N ASP A 162 -12.13 -2.32 7.60
CA ASP A 162 -10.87 -2.97 7.19
C ASP A 162 -9.67 -2.21 7.79
N GLU A 163 -8.94 -2.86 8.68
CA GLU A 163 -7.48 -2.80 8.83
C GLU A 163 -7.05 -3.74 9.98
N ASP A 164 -5.93 -4.49 9.77
CA ASP A 164 -5.23 -5.32 10.77
C ASP A 164 -5.59 -6.82 10.91
N ILE A 165 -5.30 -7.62 9.86
CA ILE A 165 -5.23 -9.09 9.97
C ILE A 165 -3.80 -9.62 10.22
N PHE A 166 -2.76 -8.79 10.35
CA PHE A 166 -1.38 -9.27 10.48
C PHE A 166 -0.78 -9.27 11.90
N SER A 167 -1.50 -8.89 12.95
CA SER A 167 -0.93 -8.77 14.31
C SER A 167 -1.28 -9.89 15.31
N SER A 168 -2.09 -10.89 14.94
CA SER A 168 -2.56 -11.92 15.90
C SER A 168 -1.81 -13.26 15.88
N LEU A 169 -0.70 -13.37 15.16
CA LEU A 169 0.19 -14.55 15.16
C LEU A 169 1.50 -14.31 15.94
N ALA A 170 1.39 -13.71 17.13
CA ALA A 170 2.49 -13.71 18.08
C ALA A 170 2.44 -15.03 18.88
N LYS A 171 3.21 -16.03 18.45
CA LYS A 171 3.55 -17.20 19.24
C LYS A 171 4.26 -16.74 20.52
N LYS A 172 3.78 -17.15 21.68
CA LYS A 172 4.49 -17.03 22.96
C LYS A 172 5.68 -17.98 22.92
N THR A 173 6.84 -17.48 22.54
CA THR A 173 8.14 -18.12 22.75
C THR A 173 8.59 -17.79 24.16
N ARG A 174 8.98 -18.78 24.92
CA ARG A 174 9.67 -18.63 26.20
C ARG A 174 11.16 -18.80 25.89
N THR A 175 11.91 -17.72 25.97
CA THR A 175 13.38 -17.72 25.86
C THR A 175 13.98 -18.07 27.20
N THR A 176 14.78 -19.12 27.26
CA THR A 176 15.65 -19.42 28.41
C THR A 176 17.10 -19.17 28.00
N THR A 177 17.75 -18.28 28.71
CA THR A 177 19.18 -17.97 28.52
C THR A 177 20.03 -18.96 29.31
N THR A 178 20.90 -19.70 28.63
CA THR A 178 21.91 -20.54 29.29
C THR A 178 23.31 -19.95 29.06
N MET A 179 24.14 -19.86 30.12
CA MET A 179 25.51 -19.39 30.01
C MET A 179 26.43 -20.51 29.53
N GLY A 180 27.08 -20.29 28.39
CA GLY A 180 28.16 -21.14 27.88
C GLY A 180 29.44 -21.01 28.67
N PRO A 181 30.40 -21.94 28.55
CA PRO A 181 31.64 -21.95 29.33
C PRO A 181 32.59 -20.78 29.03
N ASP A 182 32.35 -19.97 28.00
CA ASP A 182 33.21 -18.83 27.63
C ASP A 182 32.57 -17.45 27.90
N GLY A 183 31.40 -17.40 28.57
CA GLY A 183 30.78 -16.16 29.04
C GLY A 183 29.96 -15.39 28.00
N ASP A 184 29.67 -15.98 26.84
CA ASP A 184 28.80 -15.41 25.82
C ASP A 184 27.37 -15.95 25.96
N GLU A 185 26.39 -15.09 25.85
CA GLU A 185 24.98 -15.45 25.89
C GLU A 185 24.54 -16.00 24.51
N GLU A 186 24.29 -17.32 24.42
CA GLU A 186 23.68 -17.95 23.29
C GLU A 186 22.17 -18.14 23.55
N GLU A 187 21.33 -17.56 22.71
CA GLU A 187 19.89 -17.85 22.67
C GLU A 187 19.64 -19.15 21.87
N VAL A 188 19.21 -20.18 22.57
CA VAL A 188 18.78 -21.45 21.98
C VAL A 188 17.24 -21.45 21.95
N GLU A 189 16.64 -21.44 20.79
CA GLU A 189 15.21 -21.70 20.61
C GLU A 189 14.94 -23.21 20.72
N GLU A 190 14.47 -23.67 21.85
CA GLU A 190 13.84 -24.99 21.98
C GLU A 190 12.37 -24.88 21.53
N LEU A 191 12.05 -25.58 20.45
CA LEU A 191 10.68 -25.86 20.03
C LEU A 191 10.13 -26.98 20.94
N ASP A 192 9.24 -26.65 21.87
CA ASP A 192 8.44 -27.65 22.58
C ASP A 192 7.59 -28.42 21.53
N GLU A 193 8.00 -29.66 21.22
CA GLU A 193 7.16 -30.63 20.56
C GLU A 193 6.02 -30.97 21.53
N PHE A 194 4.83 -30.41 21.30
CA PHE A 194 3.62 -30.91 21.92
C PHE A 194 3.41 -32.35 21.43
N GLU A 195 3.71 -33.35 22.25
CA GLU A 195 3.25 -34.74 22.09
C GLU A 195 1.73 -34.75 22.18
N VAL A 196 1.05 -34.62 21.03
CA VAL A 196 -0.39 -34.78 20.92
C VAL A 196 -0.66 -36.27 21.05
N ASP A 197 -1.45 -36.67 22.09
CA ASP A 197 -1.82 -38.08 22.31
C ASP A 197 -2.65 -38.56 21.09
N PRO A 198 -2.14 -39.48 20.26
CA PRO A 198 -2.82 -39.94 19.04
C PRO A 198 -4.20 -40.55 19.33
N ALA A 199 -4.45 -40.96 20.58
CA ALA A 199 -5.72 -41.50 21.02
C ALA A 199 -6.80 -40.45 21.26
N SER A 200 -6.41 -39.21 21.54
CA SER A 200 -7.37 -38.09 21.73
C SER A 200 -7.82 -37.50 20.40
N ASP A 201 -7.08 -37.71 19.31
CA ASP A 201 -7.31 -37.11 18.00
C ASP A 201 -8.31 -37.89 17.11
N MET A 202 -8.90 -38.97 17.58
CA MET A 202 -9.88 -39.75 16.83
C MET A 202 -11.29 -39.63 17.42
N HIS A 203 -12.29 -39.62 16.52
CA HIS A 203 -13.69 -39.71 16.94
C HIS A 203 -13.99 -40.99 17.74
N ASP A 204 -14.99 -40.92 18.63
CA ASP A 204 -15.33 -42.04 19.51
C ASP A 204 -16.10 -43.17 18.79
N VAL A 205 -16.81 -42.80 17.70
CA VAL A 205 -17.54 -43.77 16.87
C VAL A 205 -16.78 -43.97 15.55
N GLY A 206 -16.53 -45.19 15.23
CA GLY A 206 -15.91 -45.68 14.01
C GLY A 206 -16.61 -46.91 13.46
N THR A 207 -15.97 -47.56 12.49
CA THR A 207 -16.53 -48.73 11.79
C THR A 207 -15.65 -49.95 11.98
N PHE A 208 -16.26 -51.07 12.38
CA PHE A 208 -15.63 -52.41 12.31
C PHE A 208 -15.45 -52.80 10.86
N ALA A 209 -14.22 -52.98 10.43
CA ALA A 209 -13.88 -53.21 9.05
C ALA A 209 -13.04 -54.47 8.87
N GLN A 210 -13.20 -55.13 7.74
CA GLN A 210 -12.37 -56.23 7.29
C GLN A 210 -11.33 -55.70 6.29
N VAL A 211 -10.08 -56.07 6.50
CA VAL A 211 -9.00 -55.77 5.53
C VAL A 211 -9.12 -56.77 4.37
N HIS A 212 -9.56 -56.29 3.23
CA HIS A 212 -9.77 -57.14 2.02
C HIS A 212 -8.48 -57.35 1.24
N ASN A 213 -7.71 -56.27 1.05
CA ASN A 213 -6.42 -56.37 0.35
C ASN A 213 -5.47 -55.31 0.92
N ILE A 214 -4.14 -55.61 0.82
CA ILE A 214 -3.05 -54.72 1.15
C ILE A 214 -2.16 -54.61 -0.10
N VAL A 215 -2.01 -53.42 -0.65
CA VAL A 215 -1.17 -53.19 -1.84
C VAL A 215 -0.06 -52.22 -1.44
N ARG A 216 1.19 -52.70 -1.44
CA ARG A 216 2.35 -51.84 -1.19
C ARG A 216 2.57 -50.92 -2.40
N ILE A 217 2.80 -49.67 -2.17
CA ILE A 217 3.13 -48.68 -3.19
C ILE A 217 4.66 -48.55 -3.20
N PRO A 218 5.34 -48.89 -4.35
CA PRO A 218 6.77 -48.61 -4.44
C PRO A 218 7.00 -47.10 -4.36
N ASP A 219 8.02 -46.70 -3.60
CA ASP A 219 8.36 -45.34 -3.39
C ASP A 219 9.09 -44.75 -4.61
N ASP A 220 8.48 -43.77 -5.30
CA ASP A 220 9.11 -42.96 -6.35
C ASP A 220 9.84 -41.72 -5.79
N THR A 221 9.91 -41.56 -4.47
CA THR A 221 10.57 -40.43 -3.82
C THR A 221 11.59 -40.93 -2.79
N ASP A 222 12.79 -40.38 -2.82
CA ASP A 222 13.98 -40.63 -1.98
C ASP A 222 13.77 -40.50 -0.45
N SER A 223 12.53 -40.62 0.05
CA SER A 223 12.20 -40.45 1.47
C SER A 223 12.24 -41.72 2.31
N GLY A 224 12.32 -42.88 1.70
CA GLY A 224 12.46 -44.17 2.40
C GLY A 224 11.28 -44.59 3.30
N GLU A 225 10.10 -43.95 3.18
CA GLU A 225 8.91 -44.30 3.95
C GLU A 225 8.08 -45.37 3.19
N GLU A 226 7.94 -46.56 3.75
CA GLU A 226 7.06 -47.62 3.20
C GLU A 226 5.60 -47.21 3.33
N ALA A 227 4.87 -47.07 2.22
CA ALA A 227 3.45 -46.79 2.19
C ALA A 227 2.64 -47.96 1.63
N ALA A 228 1.50 -48.26 2.22
CA ALA A 228 0.59 -49.30 1.70
C ALA A 228 -0.84 -48.71 1.56
N THR A 229 -1.54 -49.19 0.51
CA THR A 229 -2.97 -48.93 0.37
C THR A 229 -3.75 -50.13 0.87
N LEU A 230 -4.58 -49.88 1.90
CA LEU A 230 -5.48 -50.89 2.45
C LEU A 230 -6.85 -50.77 1.78
N LEU A 231 -7.45 -51.87 1.40
CA LEU A 231 -8.85 -51.94 1.00
C LEU A 231 -9.67 -52.43 2.22
N LEU A 232 -10.42 -51.53 2.83
CA LEU A 232 -11.25 -51.81 4.03
C LEU A 232 -12.71 -51.97 3.65
N LEU A 233 -13.34 -53.08 4.04
CA LEU A 233 -14.78 -53.32 3.92
C LEU A 233 -15.43 -53.08 5.29
N GLY A 234 -16.26 -52.02 5.40
CA GLY A 234 -17.02 -51.72 6.62
C GLY A 234 -18.14 -52.74 6.88
N HIS A 235 -18.28 -53.17 8.14
CA HIS A 235 -19.35 -54.13 8.55
C HIS A 235 -20.39 -53.49 9.47
N ARG A 236 -19.97 -52.90 10.60
CA ARG A 236 -20.85 -52.36 11.62
C ARG A 236 -20.17 -51.24 12.44
N ARG A 237 -20.95 -50.46 13.12
CA ARG A 237 -20.48 -49.34 13.95
C ARG A 237 -19.82 -49.84 15.24
N LEU A 238 -18.74 -49.14 15.64
CA LEU A 238 -18.01 -49.35 16.89
C LEU A 238 -17.99 -48.10 17.72
N ARG A 239 -18.01 -48.23 19.04
CA ARG A 239 -17.68 -47.13 19.96
C ARG A 239 -16.38 -47.51 20.69
N LYS A 240 -15.43 -46.57 20.67
CA LYS A 240 -14.17 -46.66 21.40
C LYS A 240 -14.44 -46.45 22.90
N LEU A 241 -14.04 -47.41 23.74
CA LEU A 241 -14.19 -47.35 25.19
C LEU A 241 -12.88 -46.96 25.89
N GLY A 242 -11.74 -47.21 25.27
CA GLY A 242 -10.43 -46.87 25.82
C GLY A 242 -9.28 -47.45 24.98
N THR A 243 -8.10 -46.93 25.14
CA THR A 243 -6.89 -47.38 24.46
C THR A 243 -6.13 -48.37 25.33
N MET A 244 -5.79 -49.54 24.80
CA MET A 244 -5.07 -50.59 25.54
C MET A 244 -3.59 -50.62 25.25
N LYS A 245 -3.20 -50.35 24.01
CA LYS A 245 -1.80 -50.24 23.55
C LYS A 245 -1.70 -49.05 22.59
N ARG A 246 -0.57 -48.30 22.65
CA ARG A 246 -0.42 -47.08 21.84
C ARG A 246 0.30 -47.32 20.51
N ASP A 247 1.21 -48.25 20.44
CA ASP A 247 2.03 -48.49 19.25
C ASP A 247 2.24 -49.99 18.99
N PRO A 248 1.63 -50.60 17.93
CA PRO A 248 0.49 -50.11 17.17
C PRO A 248 -0.77 -49.96 18.01
N MET A 249 -1.67 -48.99 17.66
CA MET A 249 -2.80 -48.66 18.50
C MET A 249 -3.87 -49.75 18.55
N VAL A 250 -4.11 -50.31 19.74
CA VAL A 250 -5.17 -51.26 19.99
C VAL A 250 -6.19 -50.64 20.97
N VAL A 251 -7.44 -50.60 20.54
CA VAL A 251 -8.54 -49.99 21.30
C VAL A 251 -9.55 -51.06 21.76
N LYS A 252 -10.06 -50.87 22.95
CA LYS A 252 -11.22 -51.61 23.46
C LYS A 252 -12.47 -50.98 22.87
N VAL A 253 -13.37 -51.80 22.32
CA VAL A 253 -14.53 -51.34 21.57
C VAL A 253 -15.80 -52.01 22.00
N GLU A 254 -16.90 -51.28 21.87
CA GLU A 254 -18.27 -51.77 21.98
C GLU A 254 -18.88 -51.81 20.57
N HIS A 255 -19.51 -52.94 20.21
CA HIS A 255 -20.23 -53.06 18.96
C HIS A 255 -21.61 -52.47 19.07
N LEU A 256 -21.86 -51.39 18.33
CA LEU A 256 -23.16 -50.73 18.34
C LEU A 256 -24.16 -51.45 17.43
N LYS A 257 -25.41 -51.41 17.82
CA LYS A 257 -26.54 -51.91 17.02
C LYS A 257 -27.46 -50.74 16.77
N ASP A 258 -28.08 -50.73 15.58
CA ASP A 258 -29.12 -49.75 15.28
C ASP A 258 -30.30 -49.89 16.23
N GLU A 259 -30.94 -48.80 16.55
CA GLU A 259 -32.17 -48.77 17.36
C GLU A 259 -33.25 -49.58 16.64
N LYS A 260 -34.13 -50.23 17.43
CA LYS A 260 -35.25 -50.99 16.88
C LYS A 260 -36.20 -50.02 16.18
N PHE A 261 -36.47 -50.27 14.92
CA PHE A 261 -37.38 -49.45 14.10
C PHE A 261 -38.44 -50.39 13.49
N ASP A 262 -39.61 -49.85 13.17
CA ASP A 262 -40.63 -50.60 12.40
C ASP A 262 -40.43 -50.35 10.90
N PRO A 263 -40.07 -51.36 10.10
CA PRO A 263 -39.94 -51.20 8.67
C PRO A 263 -41.24 -50.78 7.97
N ASN A 264 -42.37 -50.90 8.63
CA ASN A 264 -43.65 -50.54 8.07
C ASN A 264 -44.12 -49.10 8.43
N ASP A 265 -43.36 -48.39 9.21
CA ASP A 265 -43.63 -46.97 9.50
C ASP A 265 -43.66 -46.15 8.20
N ASP A 266 -44.75 -45.41 8.03
CA ASP A 266 -45.01 -44.62 6.81
C ASP A 266 -44.00 -43.51 6.63
N ILE A 267 -43.43 -42.94 7.70
CA ILE A 267 -42.39 -41.91 7.64
C ILE A 267 -41.08 -42.52 7.11
N ILE A 268 -40.67 -43.66 7.66
CA ILE A 268 -39.43 -44.35 7.25
C ILE A 268 -39.55 -44.81 5.78
N LYS A 269 -40.71 -45.32 5.35
CA LYS A 269 -40.93 -45.68 3.96
C LYS A 269 -40.91 -44.48 3.03
N ALA A 270 -41.54 -43.37 3.41
CA ALA A 270 -41.54 -42.15 2.59
C ALA A 270 -40.13 -41.57 2.41
N THR A 271 -39.36 -41.47 3.52
CA THR A 271 -37.97 -40.96 3.48
C THR A 271 -37.09 -41.92 2.69
N THR A 272 -37.23 -43.23 2.86
CA THR A 272 -36.47 -44.25 2.06
C THR A 272 -36.74 -44.09 0.58
N ASN A 273 -37.99 -43.94 0.16
CA ASN A 273 -38.35 -43.73 -1.24
C ASN A 273 -37.76 -42.41 -1.80
N GLU A 274 -37.78 -41.36 -1.00
CA GLU A 274 -37.21 -40.06 -1.37
C GLU A 274 -35.68 -40.12 -1.52
N VAL A 275 -34.99 -40.85 -0.64
CA VAL A 275 -33.54 -41.13 -0.75
C VAL A 275 -33.25 -41.88 -2.03
N VAL A 276 -34.03 -42.91 -2.37
CA VAL A 276 -33.86 -43.65 -3.64
C VAL A 276 -34.10 -42.75 -4.85
N ALA A 277 -35.11 -41.91 -4.80
CA ALA A 277 -35.38 -40.95 -5.89
C ALA A 277 -34.24 -39.95 -6.07
N THR A 278 -33.72 -39.39 -4.98
CA THR A 278 -32.61 -38.44 -4.98
C THR A 278 -31.31 -39.07 -5.47
N ILE A 279 -31.01 -40.30 -5.10
CA ILE A 279 -29.89 -41.06 -5.64
C ILE A 279 -30.01 -41.26 -7.16
N LYS A 280 -31.21 -41.59 -7.67
CA LYS A 280 -31.46 -41.68 -9.11
C LYS A 280 -31.24 -40.36 -9.82
N ASP A 281 -31.60 -39.24 -9.23
CA ASP A 281 -31.34 -37.90 -9.80
C ASP A 281 -29.85 -37.52 -9.76
N LEU A 282 -29.14 -37.91 -8.71
CA LEU A 282 -27.68 -37.75 -8.62
C LEU A 282 -26.97 -38.52 -9.74
N LEU A 283 -27.43 -39.74 -10.05
CA LEU A 283 -26.88 -40.54 -11.14
C LEU A 283 -27.10 -39.95 -12.55
N LYS A 284 -28.11 -39.10 -12.72
CA LYS A 284 -28.35 -38.42 -14.00
C LYS A 284 -27.36 -37.25 -14.15
N THR A 285 -27.02 -36.59 -13.07
CA THR A 285 -26.12 -35.41 -13.06
C THR A 285 -24.64 -35.81 -13.05
N ASN A 286 -24.30 -36.94 -12.36
CA ASN A 286 -22.90 -37.38 -12.26
C ASN A 286 -22.77 -38.90 -12.60
N PRO A 287 -22.35 -39.22 -13.82
CA PRO A 287 -22.19 -40.65 -14.25
C PRO A 287 -21.15 -41.44 -13.47
N LEU A 288 -20.20 -40.83 -12.78
CA LEU A 288 -19.15 -41.52 -12.01
C LEU A 288 -19.73 -42.35 -10.85
N HIS A 289 -20.84 -41.98 -10.29
CA HIS A 289 -21.50 -42.76 -9.24
C HIS A 289 -22.17 -44.07 -9.71
N LYS A 290 -22.26 -44.31 -11.05
CA LYS A 290 -22.82 -45.55 -11.58
C LYS A 290 -21.97 -46.74 -11.20
N GLU A 291 -20.65 -46.66 -11.17
CA GLU A 291 -19.76 -47.74 -10.82
C GLU A 291 -19.93 -48.14 -9.33
N THR A 292 -20.06 -47.16 -8.45
CA THR A 292 -20.29 -47.39 -7.04
C THR A 292 -21.62 -48.11 -6.80
N LEU A 293 -22.67 -47.67 -7.50
CA LEU A 293 -23.97 -48.29 -7.39
C LEU A 293 -23.99 -49.74 -7.96
N GLN A 294 -23.31 -49.99 -9.09
CA GLN A 294 -23.21 -51.34 -9.66
C GLN A 294 -22.50 -52.30 -8.71
N TYR A 295 -21.43 -51.86 -8.06
CA TYR A 295 -20.72 -52.65 -7.07
C TYR A 295 -21.60 -52.96 -5.86
N PHE A 296 -22.36 -51.96 -5.36
CA PHE A 296 -23.27 -52.14 -4.26
C PHE A 296 -24.43 -53.09 -4.61
N ALA A 297 -24.99 -52.98 -5.83
CA ALA A 297 -26.04 -53.87 -6.32
C ALA A 297 -25.61 -55.33 -6.49
N GLN A 298 -24.35 -55.56 -6.78
CA GLN A 298 -23.79 -56.94 -6.95
C GLN A 298 -23.54 -57.63 -5.62
N ASN A 299 -23.20 -56.86 -4.56
CA ASN A 299 -22.79 -57.44 -3.29
C ASN A 299 -23.88 -57.39 -2.18
N PHE A 300 -24.87 -56.48 -2.33
CA PHE A 300 -25.95 -56.31 -1.37
C PHE A 300 -27.28 -56.30 -2.12
N ASN A 301 -27.95 -57.44 -2.05
CA ASN A 301 -29.20 -57.68 -2.80
C ASN A 301 -30.41 -56.84 -2.35
N ASP A 302 -30.28 -55.90 -1.38
CA ASP A 302 -31.39 -55.23 -0.73
C ASP A 302 -31.27 -53.72 -0.71
N PHE A 303 -31.71 -53.06 -1.77
CA PHE A 303 -31.96 -51.61 -1.80
C PHE A 303 -33.20 -51.21 -0.93
N GLN A 304 -33.85 -52.18 -0.30
CA GLN A 304 -35.04 -51.93 0.54
C GLN A 304 -34.66 -51.86 2.03
N ASP A 305 -33.40 -52.08 2.41
CA ASP A 305 -32.94 -51.99 3.79
C ASP A 305 -32.60 -50.55 4.16
N PRO A 306 -33.46 -49.83 4.91
CA PRO A 306 -33.29 -48.40 5.17
C PRO A 306 -31.95 -47.99 5.82
N PRO A 307 -31.40 -48.71 6.82
CA PRO A 307 -30.10 -48.42 7.39
C PRO A 307 -28.95 -48.46 6.39
N LYS A 308 -28.91 -49.49 5.52
CA LYS A 308 -27.84 -49.64 4.49
C LYS A 308 -27.99 -48.64 3.38
N LEU A 309 -29.21 -48.25 3.02
CA LEU A 309 -29.47 -47.23 2.04
C LEU A 309 -28.99 -45.84 2.50
N ALA A 310 -29.18 -45.51 3.78
CA ALA A 310 -28.67 -44.29 4.37
C ALA A 310 -27.15 -44.22 4.35
N ASP A 311 -26.47 -45.30 4.72
CA ASP A 311 -25.00 -45.41 4.69
C ASP A 311 -24.43 -45.32 3.26
N LEU A 312 -25.11 -45.94 2.29
CA LEU A 312 -24.78 -45.79 0.88
C LEU A 312 -24.92 -44.36 0.37
N GLY A 313 -26.07 -43.74 0.69
CA GLY A 313 -26.35 -42.36 0.31
C GLY A 313 -25.30 -41.40 0.84
N ALA A 314 -24.93 -41.51 2.12
CA ALA A 314 -23.88 -40.67 2.74
C ALA A 314 -22.50 -40.91 2.07
N SER A 315 -22.20 -42.15 1.64
CA SER A 315 -20.94 -42.43 0.96
C SER A 315 -20.81 -41.80 -0.43
N MET A 316 -21.94 -41.43 -1.06
CA MET A 316 -22.00 -40.84 -2.39
C MET A 316 -21.92 -39.30 -2.37
N CYS A 317 -22.01 -38.68 -1.21
CA CYS A 317 -21.95 -37.23 -1.08
C CYS A 317 -20.52 -36.72 -0.89
N SER A 318 -20.23 -35.52 -1.40
CA SER A 318 -18.94 -34.79 -1.20
C SER A 318 -18.98 -33.86 0.03
N ALA A 319 -19.81 -34.20 1.02
CA ALA A 319 -19.96 -33.43 2.25
C ALA A 319 -18.72 -33.44 3.15
N ASP A 320 -18.63 -32.49 4.06
CA ASP A 320 -17.53 -32.37 5.03
C ASP A 320 -17.43 -33.59 5.95
N ASP A 321 -16.22 -33.87 6.43
CA ASP A 321 -15.87 -34.96 7.34
C ASP A 321 -16.76 -34.98 8.60
N ALA A 322 -17.02 -33.81 9.19
CA ALA A 322 -17.88 -33.67 10.36
C ALA A 322 -19.35 -34.03 10.08
N GLN A 323 -19.88 -33.70 8.90
CA GLN A 323 -21.26 -34.03 8.52
C GLN A 323 -21.41 -35.54 8.24
N LEU A 324 -20.44 -36.15 7.59
CA LEU A 324 -20.41 -37.58 7.35
C LEU A 324 -20.22 -38.37 8.66
N GLN A 325 -19.38 -37.86 9.57
CA GLN A 325 -19.19 -38.46 10.88
C GLN A 325 -20.47 -38.42 11.70
N ASN A 326 -21.22 -37.33 11.65
CA ASN A 326 -22.53 -37.21 12.30
C ASN A 326 -23.48 -38.30 11.79
N VAL A 327 -23.55 -38.57 10.49
CA VAL A 327 -24.36 -39.70 9.94
C VAL A 327 -23.91 -41.03 10.49
N LEU A 328 -22.60 -41.25 10.67
CA LEU A 328 -22.05 -42.47 11.23
C LEU A 328 -22.45 -42.65 12.73
N GLU A 329 -22.53 -41.56 13.49
CA GLU A 329 -22.83 -41.57 14.92
C GLU A 329 -24.30 -41.78 15.22
N LEU A 330 -25.22 -41.46 14.30
CA LEU A 330 -26.65 -41.65 14.44
C LEU A 330 -27.06 -43.16 14.47
N LEU A 331 -27.60 -43.61 15.59
CA LEU A 331 -28.11 -44.97 15.76
C LEU A 331 -29.60 -45.09 15.40
N SER A 332 -30.35 -43.98 15.46
CA SER A 332 -31.74 -43.90 15.01
C SER A 332 -31.79 -43.94 13.48
N VAL A 333 -32.48 -44.90 12.91
CA VAL A 333 -32.55 -45.12 11.45
C VAL A 333 -33.29 -43.96 10.76
N GLN A 334 -34.35 -43.41 11.40
CA GLN A 334 -35.08 -42.29 10.87
C GLN A 334 -34.18 -41.02 10.79
N ALA A 335 -33.54 -40.66 11.88
CA ALA A 335 -32.67 -39.50 11.95
C ALA A 335 -31.49 -39.61 10.94
N ARG A 336 -30.98 -40.83 10.75
CA ARG A 336 -29.90 -41.12 9.76
C ARG A 336 -30.38 -40.93 8.33
N LEU A 337 -31.56 -41.39 7.98
CA LEU A 337 -32.17 -41.23 6.68
C LEU A 337 -32.41 -39.73 6.38
N ASP A 338 -32.93 -39.00 7.35
CA ASP A 338 -33.19 -37.55 7.20
C ASP A 338 -31.87 -36.77 6.97
N ALA A 339 -30.85 -37.04 7.77
CA ALA A 339 -29.53 -36.44 7.60
C ALA A 339 -28.89 -36.78 6.23
N THR A 340 -29.01 -38.05 5.83
CA THR A 340 -28.51 -38.49 4.51
C THR A 340 -29.28 -37.84 3.35
N LEU A 341 -30.60 -37.67 3.47
CA LEU A 341 -31.43 -37.04 2.45
C LEU A 341 -31.03 -35.56 2.26
N GLU A 342 -30.74 -34.87 3.37
CA GLU A 342 -30.25 -33.47 3.31
C GLU A 342 -28.94 -33.35 2.54
N LEU A 343 -27.98 -34.25 2.83
CA LEU A 343 -26.68 -34.28 2.15
C LEU A 343 -26.83 -34.58 0.66
N LEU A 344 -27.67 -35.58 0.32
CA LEU A 344 -27.93 -35.95 -1.09
C LEU A 344 -28.61 -34.84 -1.87
N LYS A 345 -29.55 -34.09 -1.29
CA LYS A 345 -30.17 -32.93 -1.95
C LYS A 345 -29.16 -31.83 -2.25
N LYS A 346 -28.28 -31.51 -1.32
CA LYS A 346 -27.18 -30.57 -1.54
C LYS A 346 -26.24 -31.04 -2.67
N GLU A 347 -25.91 -32.32 -2.72
CA GLU A 347 -25.04 -32.89 -3.77
C GLU A 347 -25.67 -32.80 -5.17
N VAL A 348 -26.98 -33.04 -5.28
CA VAL A 348 -27.72 -32.88 -6.54
C VAL A 348 -27.73 -31.41 -7.01
N GLU A 349 -27.85 -30.45 -6.10
CA GLU A 349 -27.77 -29.01 -6.40
C GLU A 349 -26.38 -28.62 -6.92
N ILE A 350 -25.32 -29.06 -6.23
CA ILE A 350 -23.93 -28.86 -6.66
C ILE A 350 -23.71 -29.43 -8.05
N GLY A 351 -24.18 -30.66 -8.31
CA GLY A 351 -24.05 -31.31 -9.61
C GLY A 351 -24.78 -30.56 -10.74
N LYS A 352 -25.94 -29.97 -10.47
CA LYS A 352 -26.65 -29.12 -11.45
C LYS A 352 -25.88 -27.85 -11.74
N LEU A 353 -25.37 -27.16 -10.72
CA LEU A 353 -24.55 -25.95 -10.89
C LEU A 353 -23.27 -26.23 -11.67
N GLN A 354 -22.60 -27.35 -11.41
CA GLN A 354 -21.41 -27.75 -12.16
C GLN A 354 -21.72 -28.03 -13.65
N ALA A 355 -22.86 -28.67 -13.94
CA ALA A 355 -23.30 -28.93 -15.32
C ALA A 355 -23.62 -27.60 -16.06
N ASP A 356 -24.26 -26.65 -15.40
CA ASP A 356 -24.57 -25.35 -15.98
C ASP A 356 -23.31 -24.49 -16.22
N ILE A 357 -22.36 -24.52 -15.30
CA ILE A 357 -21.06 -23.88 -15.50
C ILE A 357 -20.31 -24.53 -16.67
N GLY A 358 -20.30 -25.88 -16.74
CA GLY A 358 -19.68 -26.61 -17.85
C GLY A 358 -20.25 -26.20 -19.21
N LYS A 359 -21.57 -26.11 -19.33
CA LYS A 359 -22.24 -25.64 -20.55
C LYS A 359 -21.84 -24.22 -20.93
N LYS A 360 -21.84 -23.29 -19.97
CA LYS A 360 -21.44 -21.90 -20.22
C LYS A 360 -19.99 -21.78 -20.66
N VAL A 361 -19.09 -22.59 -20.09
CA VAL A 361 -17.68 -22.64 -20.48
C VAL A 361 -17.52 -23.20 -21.90
N GLU A 362 -18.24 -24.28 -22.22
CA GLU A 362 -18.21 -24.91 -23.54
C GLU A 362 -18.80 -23.97 -24.63
N GLU A 363 -19.89 -23.28 -24.35
CA GLU A 363 -20.46 -22.26 -25.25
C GLU A 363 -19.47 -21.10 -25.48
N LYS A 364 -18.76 -20.66 -24.43
CA LYS A 364 -17.77 -19.59 -24.54
C LYS A 364 -16.54 -20.03 -25.36
N ILE A 365 -16.03 -21.22 -25.10
CA ILE A 365 -14.90 -21.80 -25.84
C ILE A 365 -15.26 -22.00 -27.33
N SER A 366 -16.45 -22.54 -27.61
CA SER A 366 -16.95 -22.69 -28.96
C SER A 366 -17.14 -21.35 -29.67
N GLY A 367 -17.65 -20.32 -28.96
CA GLY A 367 -17.74 -18.95 -29.44
C GLY A 367 -16.40 -18.32 -29.80
N ASP A 368 -15.40 -18.48 -28.93
CA ASP A 368 -14.06 -17.94 -29.13
C ASP A 368 -13.31 -18.70 -30.26
N GLN A 369 -13.45 -20.02 -30.36
CA GLN A 369 -12.88 -20.79 -31.46
C GLN A 369 -13.50 -20.39 -32.81
N ARG A 370 -14.83 -20.21 -32.88
CA ARG A 370 -15.51 -19.75 -34.07
C ARG A 370 -15.09 -18.33 -34.47
N ARG A 371 -14.90 -17.46 -33.48
CA ARG A 371 -14.42 -16.08 -33.72
C ARG A 371 -12.99 -16.08 -34.21
N TYR A 372 -12.11 -16.90 -33.62
CA TYR A 372 -10.74 -17.10 -34.09
C TYR A 372 -10.70 -17.61 -35.53
N PHE A 373 -11.48 -18.65 -35.87
CA PHE A 373 -11.55 -19.22 -37.20
C PHE A 373 -12.07 -18.20 -38.24
N LEU A 374 -13.12 -17.43 -37.88
CA LEU A 374 -13.66 -16.35 -38.73
C LEU A 374 -12.64 -15.22 -38.91
N MET A 375 -11.86 -14.88 -37.90
CA MET A 375 -10.79 -13.89 -37.99
C MET A 375 -9.67 -14.38 -38.89
N GLU A 376 -9.30 -15.63 -38.82
CA GLU A 376 -8.26 -16.22 -39.69
C GLU A 376 -8.72 -16.33 -41.14
N GLN A 377 -10.00 -16.70 -41.37
CA GLN A 377 -10.62 -16.65 -42.71
C GLN A 377 -10.66 -15.21 -43.24
N LEU A 378 -11.07 -14.25 -42.41
CA LEU A 378 -11.13 -12.83 -42.83
C LEU A 378 -9.75 -12.30 -43.16
N LYS A 379 -8.72 -12.76 -42.44
CA LYS A 379 -7.31 -12.44 -42.66
C LYS A 379 -6.82 -13.05 -43.98
N SER A 380 -7.13 -14.33 -44.23
CA SER A 380 -6.84 -14.98 -45.51
C SER A 380 -7.52 -14.31 -46.69
N ILE A 381 -8.81 -13.97 -46.57
CA ILE A 381 -9.56 -13.27 -47.60
C ILE A 381 -8.99 -11.85 -47.85
N LYS A 382 -8.65 -11.09 -46.81
CA LYS A 382 -8.01 -9.80 -46.95
C LYS A 382 -6.64 -9.89 -47.60
N LYS A 383 -5.89 -10.97 -47.35
CA LYS A 383 -4.60 -11.23 -47.99
C LYS A 383 -4.76 -11.55 -49.48
N GLU A 384 -5.75 -12.36 -49.85
CA GLU A 384 -6.05 -12.68 -51.27
C GLU A 384 -6.57 -11.46 -52.04
N LEU A 385 -7.34 -10.60 -51.37
CA LEU A 385 -7.83 -9.36 -51.98
C LEU A 385 -6.81 -8.23 -52.06
N GLY A 386 -5.56 -8.47 -51.57
CA GLY A 386 -4.49 -7.46 -51.51
C GLY A 386 -4.81 -6.31 -50.58
N MET A 387 -5.80 -6.44 -49.71
CA MET A 387 -6.24 -5.43 -48.75
C MET A 387 -5.45 -5.51 -47.40
N GLU A 388 -4.74 -6.59 -47.15
CA GLU A 388 -3.81 -6.72 -46.02
C GLU A 388 -2.43 -6.31 -46.51
N ARG A 389 -2.05 -5.07 -46.24
CA ARG A 389 -0.66 -4.77 -46.00
C ARG A 389 -0.31 -5.52 -44.71
N ASP A 390 0.72 -6.36 -44.74
CA ASP A 390 1.25 -7.01 -43.53
C ASP A 390 1.28 -5.98 -42.39
N ASP A 391 0.62 -6.26 -41.27
CA ASP A 391 0.60 -5.33 -40.12
C ASP A 391 2.01 -4.87 -39.75
N LYS A 392 3.00 -5.73 -39.96
CA LYS A 392 4.43 -5.47 -39.83
C LYS A 392 4.92 -4.41 -40.83
N THR A 393 4.58 -4.54 -42.10
CA THR A 393 4.96 -3.58 -43.16
C THR A 393 4.29 -2.22 -42.93
N ALA A 394 3.02 -2.22 -42.49
CA ALA A 394 2.30 -1.01 -42.14
C ALA A 394 2.94 -0.29 -40.93
N LEU A 395 3.43 -1.02 -39.94
CA LEU A 395 4.14 -0.47 -38.78
C LEU A 395 5.49 0.13 -39.18
N ILE A 396 6.27 -0.57 -40.00
CA ILE A 396 7.55 -0.07 -40.50
C ILE A 396 7.33 1.18 -41.31
N GLU A 397 6.34 1.20 -42.21
CA GLU A 397 5.99 2.36 -43.01
C GLU A 397 5.54 3.55 -42.14
N LYS A 398 4.78 3.27 -41.05
CA LYS A 398 4.39 4.29 -40.07
C LYS A 398 5.59 4.90 -39.37
N PHE A 399 6.55 4.10 -38.94
CA PHE A 399 7.76 4.58 -38.28
C PHE A 399 8.67 5.36 -39.26
N SER A 400 8.87 4.85 -40.47
CA SER A 400 9.64 5.54 -41.52
C SER A 400 9.01 6.89 -41.91
N LYS A 401 7.69 6.94 -42.09
CA LYS A 401 6.98 8.20 -42.37
C LYS A 401 7.10 9.25 -41.28
N ARG A 402 7.25 8.82 -40.01
CA ARG A 402 7.48 9.74 -38.88
C ARG A 402 8.93 10.20 -38.81
N PHE A 403 9.87 9.32 -39.12
CA PHE A 403 11.30 9.56 -38.98
C PHE A 403 11.88 10.36 -40.15
N GLU A 404 11.56 10.01 -41.40
CA GLU A 404 12.13 10.64 -42.60
C GLU A 404 12.08 12.18 -42.62
N PRO A 405 10.96 12.85 -42.26
CA PRO A 405 10.90 14.32 -42.27
C PRO A 405 11.82 14.94 -41.20
N ARG A 406 12.20 14.19 -40.17
CA ARG A 406 13.00 14.65 -39.04
C ARG A 406 14.46 14.18 -39.11
N ARG A 407 14.79 13.33 -40.09
CA ARG A 407 16.09 12.69 -40.19
C ARG A 407 17.26 13.68 -40.15
N ALA A 408 17.10 14.84 -40.78
CA ALA A 408 18.14 15.90 -40.83
C ALA A 408 18.39 16.56 -39.47
N SER A 409 17.45 16.48 -38.56
CA SER A 409 17.51 17.09 -37.21
C SER A 409 17.89 16.09 -36.11
N VAL A 410 17.99 14.81 -36.45
CA VAL A 410 18.39 13.74 -35.53
C VAL A 410 19.91 13.60 -35.52
N PRO A 411 20.58 13.45 -34.38
CA PRO A 411 22.02 13.12 -34.34
C PRO A 411 22.35 11.88 -35.16
N GLU A 412 23.49 11.89 -35.86
CA GLU A 412 23.86 10.82 -36.80
C GLU A 412 23.91 9.44 -36.14
N GLU A 413 24.39 9.37 -34.87
CA GLU A 413 24.43 8.14 -34.08
C GLU A 413 23.05 7.61 -33.82
N THR A 414 22.13 8.47 -33.40
CA THR A 414 20.71 8.08 -33.11
C THR A 414 19.98 7.67 -34.39
N ALA A 415 20.30 8.33 -35.55
CA ALA A 415 19.70 7.97 -36.81
C ALA A 415 20.15 6.55 -37.27
N LYS A 416 21.40 6.19 -37.05
CA LYS A 416 21.90 4.82 -37.30
C LYS A 416 21.19 3.78 -36.43
N VAL A 417 21.03 4.06 -35.15
CA VAL A 417 20.31 3.18 -34.24
C VAL A 417 18.84 2.97 -34.69
N ILE A 418 18.17 4.03 -35.15
CA ILE A 418 16.78 3.91 -35.64
C ILE A 418 16.73 3.04 -36.91
N ASP A 419 17.69 3.23 -37.86
CA ASP A 419 17.76 2.44 -39.09
C ASP A 419 18.05 0.95 -38.79
N GLU A 420 18.98 0.66 -37.87
CA GLU A 420 19.31 -0.71 -37.44
C GLU A 420 18.11 -1.40 -36.77
N GLU A 421 17.42 -0.70 -35.88
CA GLU A 421 16.23 -1.28 -35.19
C GLU A 421 15.02 -1.43 -36.15
N LEU A 422 14.88 -0.58 -37.18
CA LEU A 422 13.90 -0.76 -38.25
C LEU A 422 14.25 -1.99 -39.10
N GLN A 423 15.49 -2.19 -39.43
CA GLN A 423 15.99 -3.38 -40.13
C GLN A 423 15.76 -4.64 -39.29
N LYS A 424 16.09 -4.60 -37.98
CA LYS A 424 15.83 -5.67 -37.03
C LYS A 424 14.34 -5.99 -36.94
N LEU A 425 13.45 -5.00 -36.80
CA LEU A 425 12.01 -5.18 -36.80
C LEU A 425 11.53 -5.89 -38.07
N SER A 426 12.14 -5.57 -39.23
CA SER A 426 11.83 -6.23 -40.50
C SER A 426 12.16 -7.71 -40.53
N GLY A 427 13.14 -8.18 -39.75
CA GLY A 427 13.56 -9.57 -39.65
C GLY A 427 12.80 -10.38 -38.61
N LEU A 428 12.21 -9.74 -37.60
CA LEU A 428 11.55 -10.41 -36.48
C LEU A 428 10.16 -10.92 -36.82
N GLU A 429 9.72 -12.02 -36.22
CA GLU A 429 8.35 -12.49 -36.31
C GLU A 429 7.40 -11.73 -35.37
N PRO A 430 6.16 -11.39 -35.82
CA PRO A 430 5.19 -10.63 -35.01
C PRO A 430 4.78 -11.30 -33.70
N SER A 431 4.91 -12.62 -33.60
CA SER A 431 4.58 -13.42 -32.42
C SER A 431 5.66 -13.38 -31.35
N SER A 432 6.88 -12.94 -31.68
CA SER A 432 8.02 -12.95 -30.76
C SER A 432 7.92 -11.83 -29.70
N SER A 433 8.38 -12.10 -28.49
CA SER A 433 8.49 -11.09 -27.42
C SER A 433 9.41 -9.95 -27.82
N GLU A 434 10.48 -10.25 -28.57
CA GLU A 434 11.45 -9.27 -29.03
C GLU A 434 10.85 -8.29 -30.05
N PHE A 435 9.93 -8.75 -30.92
CA PHE A 435 9.17 -7.87 -31.81
C PHE A 435 8.43 -6.78 -31.05
N ASN A 436 7.76 -7.13 -29.94
CA ASN A 436 7.03 -6.16 -29.13
C ASN A 436 7.97 -5.17 -28.42
N VAL A 437 9.12 -5.62 -27.94
CA VAL A 437 10.14 -4.74 -27.33
C VAL A 437 10.69 -3.76 -28.35
N THR A 438 11.12 -4.24 -29.52
CA THR A 438 11.65 -3.41 -30.62
C THR A 438 10.60 -2.44 -31.17
N ARG A 439 9.35 -2.90 -31.35
CA ARG A 439 8.23 -2.03 -31.74
C ARG A 439 8.00 -0.89 -30.76
N ASN A 440 7.93 -1.21 -29.46
CA ASN A 440 7.72 -0.18 -28.43
C ASN A 440 8.89 0.80 -28.38
N TYR A 441 10.09 0.33 -28.53
CA TYR A 441 11.30 1.17 -28.59
C TYR A 441 11.27 2.14 -29.79
N LEU A 442 10.98 1.64 -30.99
CA LEU A 442 10.83 2.46 -32.18
C LEU A 442 9.66 3.44 -32.08
N GLU A 443 8.55 3.06 -31.43
CA GLU A 443 7.43 3.98 -31.16
C GLU A 443 7.87 5.16 -30.29
N TRP A 444 8.77 4.92 -29.31
CA TRP A 444 9.34 6.02 -28.51
C TRP A 444 10.30 6.87 -29.35
N LEU A 445 11.33 6.28 -29.97
CA LEU A 445 12.34 6.99 -30.72
C LEU A 445 11.77 7.84 -31.88
N THR A 446 10.83 7.27 -32.63
CA THR A 446 10.23 7.98 -33.79
C THR A 446 9.16 9.00 -33.39
N SER A 447 8.63 8.92 -32.15
CA SER A 447 7.64 9.88 -31.63
C SER A 447 8.27 11.11 -31.03
N LEU A 448 9.56 11.08 -30.68
CA LEU A 448 10.24 12.24 -30.12
C LEU A 448 10.32 13.40 -31.12
N PRO A 449 10.20 14.66 -30.65
CA PRO A 449 10.19 15.84 -31.48
C PRO A 449 11.66 16.29 -31.85
N TRP A 450 12.40 15.44 -32.49
CA TRP A 450 13.77 15.75 -32.90
C TRP A 450 13.84 17.04 -33.74
N GLY A 451 14.49 18.07 -33.20
CA GLY A 451 14.67 19.36 -33.85
C GLY A 451 13.39 20.19 -34.05
N VAL A 452 12.24 19.70 -33.64
CA VAL A 452 10.98 20.42 -33.76
C VAL A 452 10.80 21.33 -32.54
N CYS A 453 11.11 22.61 -32.66
CA CYS A 453 10.89 23.61 -31.63
C CYS A 453 9.52 24.28 -31.81
N GLY A 454 8.86 24.63 -30.73
CA GLY A 454 7.69 25.50 -30.75
C GLY A 454 8.10 26.95 -30.97
N ASP A 455 7.18 27.74 -31.51
CA ASP A 455 7.39 29.17 -31.68
C ASP A 455 7.57 29.88 -30.34
N GLU A 456 8.59 30.67 -30.17
CA GLU A 456 8.87 31.43 -28.96
C GLU A 456 8.50 32.88 -29.12
N LYS A 457 7.86 33.45 -28.11
CA LYS A 457 7.56 34.87 -28.01
C LYS A 457 8.42 35.48 -26.92
N LEU A 458 9.51 36.12 -27.31
CA LEU A 458 10.41 36.81 -26.37
C LEU A 458 10.06 38.30 -26.33
N ASP A 459 8.75 38.65 -26.21
CA ASP A 459 8.27 40.03 -26.10
C ASP A 459 7.98 40.36 -24.62
N ILE A 460 8.73 41.32 -24.09
CA ILE A 460 8.63 41.74 -22.70
C ILE A 460 7.26 42.33 -22.41
N GLY A 461 6.70 43.17 -23.34
CA GLY A 461 5.38 43.74 -23.14
C GLY A 461 4.28 42.70 -23.05
N HIS A 462 4.28 41.75 -24.00
CA HIS A 462 3.34 40.63 -23.93
C HIS A 462 3.51 39.77 -22.65
N ALA A 463 4.74 39.54 -22.21
CA ALA A 463 5.01 38.78 -21.00
C ALA A 463 4.49 39.49 -19.75
N GLN A 464 4.67 40.81 -19.68
CA GLN A 464 4.14 41.64 -18.59
C GLN A 464 2.60 41.56 -18.55
N ASP A 465 1.92 41.78 -19.68
CA ASP A 465 0.47 41.73 -19.78
C ASP A 465 -0.08 40.36 -19.31
N VAL A 466 0.57 39.25 -19.69
CA VAL A 466 0.17 37.90 -19.27
C VAL A 466 0.36 37.67 -17.77
N LEU A 467 1.49 38.11 -17.21
CA LEU A 467 1.78 37.96 -15.78
C LEU A 467 0.83 38.82 -14.93
N ASP A 468 0.50 40.04 -15.37
CA ASP A 468 -0.43 40.93 -14.67
C ASP A 468 -1.87 40.44 -14.75
N ALA A 469 -2.26 39.87 -15.88
CA ALA A 469 -3.57 39.27 -16.03
C ALA A 469 -3.77 38.00 -15.20
N ASP A 470 -2.74 37.18 -15.06
CA ASP A 470 -2.81 35.87 -14.37
C ASP A 470 -2.49 35.96 -12.86
N HIS A 471 -1.77 37.00 -12.39
CA HIS A 471 -1.31 37.12 -11.00
C HIS A 471 -1.45 38.57 -10.48
N TYR A 472 -2.09 38.70 -9.31
CA TYR A 472 -2.17 39.96 -8.59
C TYR A 472 -0.97 40.10 -7.64
N GLY A 473 -0.38 41.32 -7.59
CA GLY A 473 0.82 41.61 -6.79
C GLY A 473 2.05 40.82 -7.29
N LEU A 474 2.94 40.46 -6.37
CA LEU A 474 4.20 39.71 -6.65
C LEU A 474 5.12 40.44 -7.62
N GLU A 475 5.22 41.79 -7.50
CA GLU A 475 5.99 42.63 -8.45
C GLU A 475 7.44 42.17 -8.53
N ASP A 476 8.12 41.96 -7.40
CA ASP A 476 9.51 41.48 -7.37
C ASP A 476 9.70 40.18 -8.16
N VAL A 477 8.72 39.27 -8.13
CA VAL A 477 8.75 37.96 -8.83
C VAL A 477 8.53 38.19 -10.32
N LYS A 478 7.59 39.07 -10.69
CA LYS A 478 7.32 39.44 -12.07
C LYS A 478 8.52 40.09 -12.71
N ASP A 479 9.14 41.04 -12.02
CA ASP A 479 10.34 41.74 -12.49
C ASP A 479 11.50 40.76 -12.73
N ARG A 480 11.74 39.83 -11.82
CA ARG A 480 12.75 38.77 -12.01
C ARG A 480 12.46 37.88 -13.21
N ILE A 481 11.19 37.55 -13.46
CA ILE A 481 10.79 36.79 -14.65
C ILE A 481 10.98 37.61 -15.91
N LEU A 482 10.64 38.92 -15.90
CA LEU A 482 10.84 39.82 -17.02
C LEU A 482 12.33 40.05 -17.31
N GLU A 483 13.18 40.20 -16.30
CA GLU A 483 14.65 40.22 -16.43
C GLU A 483 15.17 38.97 -17.15
N PHE A 484 14.66 37.79 -16.72
CA PHE A 484 15.01 36.53 -17.36
C PHE A 484 14.61 36.48 -18.86
N ILE A 485 13.40 36.95 -19.17
CA ILE A 485 12.88 37.00 -20.55
C ILE A 485 13.70 38.02 -21.38
N ALA A 486 14.03 39.17 -20.79
CA ALA A 486 14.85 40.21 -21.44
C ALA A 486 16.26 39.71 -21.80
N VAL A 487 16.89 38.96 -20.89
CA VAL A 487 18.19 38.33 -21.18
C VAL A 487 18.05 37.32 -22.33
N GLY A 488 16.96 36.51 -22.30
CA GLY A 488 16.66 35.57 -23.39
C GLY A 488 16.41 36.25 -24.72
N GLN A 489 15.75 37.42 -24.74
CA GLN A 489 15.54 38.21 -25.94
C GLN A 489 16.86 38.74 -26.54
N LEU A 490 17.76 39.22 -25.67
CA LEU A 490 19.05 39.76 -26.11
C LEU A 490 20.01 38.66 -26.58
N LEU A 491 20.00 37.50 -25.96
CA LEU A 491 20.84 36.36 -26.35
C LEU A 491 20.25 35.55 -27.50
N GLY A 492 18.96 35.74 -27.82
CA GLY A 492 18.23 34.92 -28.79
C GLY A 492 17.93 33.48 -28.30
N THR A 493 18.20 33.20 -27.05
CA THR A 493 17.96 31.88 -26.44
C THR A 493 17.77 32.00 -24.91
N THR A 494 16.94 31.13 -24.35
CA THR A 494 16.70 31.02 -22.91
C THR A 494 17.43 29.82 -22.30
N GLN A 495 18.47 29.33 -22.94
CA GLN A 495 19.22 28.14 -22.51
C GLN A 495 20.00 28.35 -21.21
N GLY A 496 20.10 27.30 -20.43
CA GLY A 496 21.06 27.19 -19.32
C GLY A 496 20.63 27.76 -17.99
N LYS A 497 19.42 28.29 -17.85
CA LYS A 497 18.95 28.81 -16.57
C LYS A 497 17.83 27.96 -15.93
N ILE A 498 17.88 27.80 -14.61
CA ILE A 498 16.89 27.09 -13.82
C ILE A 498 16.28 28.10 -12.84
N ILE A 499 15.00 28.36 -13.00
CA ILE A 499 14.26 29.25 -12.08
C ILE A 499 13.68 28.39 -10.97
N THR A 500 14.01 28.70 -9.71
CA THR A 500 13.48 27.97 -8.55
C THR A 500 12.63 28.89 -7.68
N MET A 501 11.35 28.62 -7.66
CA MET A 501 10.37 29.35 -6.83
C MET A 501 10.27 28.74 -5.45
N VAL A 502 10.62 29.50 -4.42
CA VAL A 502 10.65 29.07 -3.03
C VAL A 502 9.68 29.89 -2.19
N GLY A 503 8.84 29.22 -1.42
CA GLY A 503 7.90 29.92 -0.53
C GLY A 503 6.83 29.00 0.04
N PRO A 504 5.96 29.52 0.89
CA PRO A 504 4.93 28.72 1.55
C PRO A 504 3.94 28.12 0.57
N PRO A 505 3.19 27.07 0.99
CA PRO A 505 2.19 26.45 0.12
C PRO A 505 1.03 27.41 -0.19
N GLY A 506 0.56 27.36 -1.44
CA GLY A 506 -0.62 28.13 -1.86
C GLY A 506 -0.36 29.57 -2.30
N VAL A 507 0.91 29.98 -2.47
CA VAL A 507 1.28 31.33 -2.97
C VAL A 507 1.38 31.40 -4.49
N GLY A 508 0.95 30.38 -5.24
CA GLY A 508 0.89 30.44 -6.68
C GLY A 508 2.14 29.95 -7.42
N LYS A 509 3.09 29.27 -6.77
CA LYS A 509 4.32 28.75 -7.42
C LYS A 509 4.07 27.99 -8.72
N THR A 510 3.14 27.06 -8.70
CA THR A 510 2.80 26.22 -9.86
C THR A 510 2.08 27.02 -10.94
N SER A 511 1.21 27.98 -10.58
CA SER A 511 0.50 28.82 -11.54
C SER A 511 1.43 29.82 -12.22
N ILE A 512 2.40 30.39 -11.49
CA ILE A 512 3.43 31.26 -12.08
C ILE A 512 4.24 30.49 -13.15
N GLY A 513 4.65 29.23 -12.88
CA GLY A 513 5.33 28.41 -13.88
C GLY A 513 4.49 28.19 -15.15
N GLN A 514 3.17 28.05 -15.01
CA GLN A 514 2.27 27.95 -16.14
C GLN A 514 2.15 29.30 -16.91
N SER A 515 2.12 30.42 -16.20
CA SER A 515 2.07 31.75 -16.82
C SER A 515 3.37 32.12 -17.52
N ILE A 516 4.52 31.67 -17.02
CA ILE A 516 5.80 31.79 -17.74
C ILE A 516 5.72 31.04 -19.08
N ALA A 517 5.20 29.83 -19.09
CA ALA A 517 5.04 29.07 -20.33
C ALA A 517 4.09 29.77 -21.31
N LYS A 518 3.00 30.36 -20.82
CA LYS A 518 2.02 31.12 -21.61
C LYS A 518 2.64 32.40 -22.16
N ALA A 519 3.39 33.14 -21.36
CA ALA A 519 4.09 34.35 -21.76
C ALA A 519 5.13 34.11 -22.88
N LEU A 520 5.88 33.01 -22.76
CA LEU A 520 6.86 32.58 -23.77
C LEU A 520 6.25 31.88 -24.98
N GLY A 521 4.97 31.58 -24.97
CA GLY A 521 4.29 30.78 -26.02
C GLY A 521 4.70 29.32 -26.08
N ARG A 522 5.41 28.81 -25.06
CA ARG A 522 5.91 27.44 -25.00
C ARG A 522 4.87 26.46 -24.41
N LYS A 523 4.99 25.19 -24.78
CA LYS A 523 4.20 24.11 -24.17
C LYS A 523 4.63 23.88 -22.73
N PHE A 524 3.66 23.62 -21.86
CA PHE A 524 3.87 23.40 -20.43
C PHE A 524 3.73 21.93 -20.05
N TYR A 525 4.65 21.43 -19.25
CA TYR A 525 4.57 20.10 -18.64
C TYR A 525 4.95 20.17 -17.16
N ARG A 526 4.26 19.43 -16.32
CA ARG A 526 4.50 19.37 -14.87
C ARG A 526 4.68 17.94 -14.42
N PHE A 527 5.68 17.70 -13.60
CA PHE A 527 5.76 16.48 -12.79
C PHE A 527 6.29 16.78 -11.40
N SER A 528 5.91 15.97 -10.40
CA SER A 528 6.36 16.14 -9.02
C SER A 528 7.45 15.12 -8.73
N VAL A 529 8.48 15.53 -8.02
CA VAL A 529 9.55 14.67 -7.51
C VAL A 529 9.40 14.39 -6.01
N GLY A 530 8.36 14.95 -5.37
CA GLY A 530 8.07 14.73 -3.96
C GLY A 530 7.74 13.27 -3.67
N GLY A 531 8.54 12.63 -2.79
CA GLY A 531 8.42 11.21 -2.46
C GLY A 531 9.04 10.24 -3.47
N MET A 532 9.64 10.74 -4.57
CA MET A 532 10.36 9.93 -5.53
C MET A 532 11.64 9.36 -4.91
N SER A 533 11.80 8.04 -4.97
CA SER A 533 12.96 7.33 -4.42
C SER A 533 13.73 6.51 -5.45
N ASP A 534 13.20 6.41 -6.69
CA ASP A 534 13.80 5.64 -7.77
C ASP A 534 14.37 6.57 -8.85
N VAL A 535 15.67 6.43 -9.12
CA VAL A 535 16.38 7.12 -10.20
C VAL A 535 15.80 6.79 -11.57
N ALA A 536 15.24 5.58 -11.73
CA ALA A 536 14.68 5.14 -13.00
C ALA A 536 13.44 5.95 -13.44
N GLU A 537 12.75 6.63 -12.53
CA GLU A 537 11.69 7.55 -12.94
C GLU A 537 12.21 8.77 -13.72
N ILE A 538 13.45 9.22 -13.45
CA ILE A 538 14.09 10.33 -14.14
C ILE A 538 14.86 9.83 -15.38
N LYS A 539 15.73 8.83 -15.20
CA LYS A 539 16.63 8.31 -16.22
C LYS A 539 16.07 7.15 -17.06
N GLY A 540 14.86 6.67 -16.74
CA GLY A 540 14.27 5.52 -17.44
C GLY A 540 14.77 4.17 -16.93
N HIS A 541 13.98 3.12 -17.18
CA HIS A 541 14.32 1.74 -16.85
C HIS A 541 15.04 1.09 -18.03
N ARG A 542 15.97 0.17 -17.79
CA ARG A 542 16.60 -0.60 -18.87
C ARG A 542 15.57 -1.44 -19.63
N ARG A 543 15.63 -1.46 -20.95
CA ARG A 543 14.69 -2.14 -21.87
C ARG A 543 14.45 -3.63 -21.58
N THR A 544 15.37 -4.28 -20.89
CA THR A 544 15.30 -5.71 -20.58
C THR A 544 14.30 -6.05 -19.46
N TYR A 545 13.81 -5.07 -18.73
CA TYR A 545 12.83 -5.29 -17.66
C TYR A 545 11.40 -5.28 -18.18
N VAL A 546 10.57 -6.17 -17.63
CA VAL A 546 9.13 -6.20 -17.95
C VAL A 546 8.50 -4.92 -17.40
N GLY A 547 7.79 -4.19 -18.27
CA GLY A 547 7.17 -2.91 -17.90
C GLY A 547 8.13 -1.71 -17.96
N ALA A 548 9.34 -1.86 -18.51
CA ALA A 548 10.28 -0.76 -18.67
C ALA A 548 9.67 0.42 -19.43
N MET A 549 9.91 1.63 -18.95
CA MET A 549 9.48 2.89 -19.58
C MET A 549 10.62 3.91 -19.56
N PRO A 550 10.65 4.83 -20.52
CA PRO A 550 11.56 5.99 -20.49
C PRO A 550 11.29 6.90 -19.30
N GLY A 551 12.28 7.69 -18.93
CA GLY A 551 12.16 8.69 -17.86
C GLY A 551 11.11 9.78 -18.14
N LYS A 552 10.72 10.49 -17.08
CA LYS A 552 9.67 11.54 -17.15
C LYS A 552 9.94 12.61 -18.20
N LEU A 553 11.22 12.97 -18.45
CA LEU A 553 11.57 13.98 -19.44
C LEU A 553 11.32 13.51 -20.88
N ILE A 554 11.65 12.28 -21.18
CA ILE A 554 11.37 11.68 -22.47
C ILE A 554 9.85 11.57 -22.69
N GLN A 555 9.11 11.20 -21.64
CA GLN A 555 7.65 11.21 -21.67
C GLN A 555 7.09 12.62 -21.91
N CYS A 556 7.70 13.64 -21.29
CA CYS A 556 7.38 15.05 -21.50
C CYS A 556 7.55 15.46 -22.97
N LEU A 557 8.72 15.21 -23.56
CA LEU A 557 9.00 15.57 -24.94
C LEU A 557 8.01 14.92 -25.92
N LYS A 558 7.68 13.65 -25.69
CA LYS A 558 6.65 12.94 -26.49
C LYS A 558 5.27 13.54 -26.34
N SER A 559 4.85 13.92 -25.12
CA SER A 559 3.52 14.45 -24.84
C SER A 559 3.33 15.88 -25.36
N THR A 560 4.37 16.70 -25.22
CA THR A 560 4.37 18.11 -25.69
C THR A 560 4.56 18.21 -27.20
N GLY A 561 5.29 17.28 -27.80
CA GLY A 561 5.61 17.26 -29.24
C GLY A 561 6.57 18.36 -29.70
N VAL A 562 7.27 19.01 -28.76
CA VAL A 562 8.27 20.06 -29.01
C VAL A 562 9.54 19.80 -28.19
N CYS A 563 10.70 20.29 -28.71
CA CYS A 563 11.99 20.14 -28.03
C CYS A 563 12.28 21.25 -27.01
N ASN A 564 11.49 22.33 -26.97
CA ASN A 564 11.66 23.49 -26.08
C ASN A 564 10.46 23.74 -25.12
N PRO A 565 9.91 22.72 -24.45
CA PRO A 565 8.84 22.95 -23.47
C PRO A 565 9.34 23.68 -22.23
N VAL A 566 8.42 24.24 -21.46
CA VAL A 566 8.66 24.61 -20.06
C VAL A 566 8.29 23.43 -19.19
N VAL A 567 9.25 22.96 -18.42
CA VAL A 567 9.08 21.81 -17.51
C VAL A 567 9.10 22.29 -16.08
N LEU A 568 7.98 22.14 -15.39
CA LEU A 568 7.87 22.40 -13.96
C LEU A 568 8.16 21.14 -13.16
N ILE A 569 9.23 21.19 -12.37
CA ILE A 569 9.61 20.17 -11.40
C ILE A 569 9.09 20.62 -10.02
N ASP A 570 8.06 19.94 -9.54
CA ASP A 570 7.37 20.35 -8.31
C ASP A 570 7.88 19.59 -7.09
N GLU A 571 7.94 20.27 -5.94
CA GLU A 571 8.34 19.71 -4.64
C GLU A 571 9.78 19.15 -4.60
N ILE A 572 10.75 19.88 -5.14
CA ILE A 572 12.16 19.43 -5.18
C ILE A 572 12.79 19.32 -3.77
N ASP A 573 12.23 20.03 -2.79
CA ASP A 573 12.58 19.97 -1.37
C ASP A 573 12.18 18.66 -0.69
N LYS A 574 11.33 17.84 -1.34
CA LYS A 574 10.82 16.56 -0.80
C LYS A 574 11.41 15.32 -1.50
N LEU A 575 12.60 15.46 -2.08
CA LEU A 575 13.32 14.34 -2.67
C LEU A 575 13.60 13.26 -1.62
N GLY A 576 13.16 12.03 -1.90
CA GLY A 576 13.43 10.87 -1.04
C GLY A 576 14.86 10.35 -1.22
N ARG A 577 15.47 9.85 -0.13
CA ARG A 577 16.68 9.03 -0.21
C ARG A 577 16.26 7.56 -0.16
N GLY A 578 16.42 6.84 -1.26
CA GLY A 578 15.99 5.44 -1.39
C GLY A 578 17.15 4.47 -1.56
N TYR A 579 16.89 3.18 -1.37
CA TYR A 579 17.85 2.09 -1.62
C TYR A 579 18.16 1.89 -3.11
N GLN A 580 17.38 2.48 -4.02
CA GLN A 580 17.50 2.32 -5.48
C GLN A 580 18.27 3.45 -6.17
N GLY A 581 19.12 4.14 -5.43
CA GLY A 581 19.92 5.23 -5.92
C GLY A 581 19.53 6.59 -5.36
N ASP A 582 20.24 7.64 -5.78
CA ASP A 582 19.99 9.02 -5.36
C ASP A 582 19.35 9.83 -6.52
N PRO A 583 18.05 10.14 -6.45
CA PRO A 583 17.37 10.95 -7.45
C PRO A 583 17.97 12.35 -7.62
N ALA A 584 18.59 12.90 -6.56
CA ALA A 584 19.25 14.21 -6.64
C ALA A 584 20.43 14.20 -7.61
N SER A 585 21.19 13.11 -7.66
CA SER A 585 22.30 12.94 -8.62
C SER A 585 21.79 12.88 -10.07
N ALA A 586 20.64 12.25 -10.31
CA ALA A 586 20.03 12.21 -11.64
C ALA A 586 19.50 13.60 -12.07
N LEU A 587 18.96 14.36 -11.11
CA LEU A 587 18.53 15.75 -11.36
C LEU A 587 19.71 16.68 -11.60
N LEU A 588 20.86 16.45 -10.96
CA LEU A 588 22.08 17.23 -11.23
C LEU A 588 22.49 17.14 -12.69
N GLU A 589 22.52 15.93 -13.26
CA GLU A 589 22.87 15.73 -14.67
C GLU A 589 21.81 16.34 -15.60
N LEU A 590 20.53 16.21 -15.25
CA LEU A 590 19.43 16.77 -16.02
C LEU A 590 19.44 18.29 -16.05
N LEU A 591 19.71 18.91 -14.91
CA LEU A 591 19.62 20.35 -14.72
C LEU A 591 20.93 21.07 -15.04
N ASP A 592 22.02 20.35 -15.22
CA ASP A 592 23.32 20.97 -15.58
C ASP A 592 23.32 21.40 -17.03
N PRO A 593 23.46 22.71 -17.34
CA PRO A 593 23.48 23.18 -18.70
C PRO A 593 24.64 22.61 -19.56
N GLU A 594 25.73 22.19 -18.92
CA GLU A 594 26.89 21.59 -19.62
C GLU A 594 26.65 20.12 -20.00
N GLN A 595 25.77 19.42 -19.27
CA GLN A 595 25.51 17.98 -19.43
C GLN A 595 24.16 17.68 -20.09
N ASN A 596 23.16 18.56 -19.95
CA ASN A 596 21.81 18.32 -20.45
C ASN A 596 21.70 18.23 -21.98
N GLY A 597 22.68 18.73 -22.74
CA GLY A 597 22.73 18.59 -24.19
C GLY A 597 22.98 17.15 -24.67
N THR A 598 23.53 16.30 -23.80
CA THR A 598 23.83 14.88 -24.07
C THR A 598 23.20 13.96 -23.05
N PHE A 599 21.99 14.29 -22.59
CA PHE A 599 21.29 13.51 -21.61
C PHE A 599 21.01 12.08 -22.09
N LEU A 600 21.43 11.07 -21.30
CA LEU A 600 21.27 9.66 -21.63
C LEU A 600 20.14 9.04 -20.80
N ASP A 601 19.03 8.70 -21.46
CA ASP A 601 17.96 7.91 -20.88
C ASP A 601 18.28 6.41 -21.02
N HIS A 602 18.17 5.64 -19.93
CA HIS A 602 18.52 4.21 -19.90
C HIS A 602 17.59 3.32 -20.76
N TYR A 603 16.37 3.79 -21.05
CA TYR A 603 15.45 3.07 -21.93
C TYR A 603 15.79 3.33 -23.39
N LEU A 604 16.07 4.60 -23.75
CA LEU A 604 16.39 4.99 -25.11
C LEU A 604 17.81 4.58 -25.50
N ASP A 605 18.75 4.67 -24.57
CA ASP A 605 20.16 4.36 -24.76
C ASP A 605 20.78 5.13 -25.93
N VAL A 606 20.27 6.35 -26.15
CA VAL A 606 20.77 7.32 -27.13
C VAL A 606 20.73 8.71 -26.48
N PRO A 607 21.69 9.59 -26.80
CA PRO A 607 21.73 10.94 -26.27
C PRO A 607 20.55 11.77 -26.79
N VAL A 608 19.91 12.52 -25.87
CA VAL A 608 18.81 13.43 -26.17
C VAL A 608 19.21 14.84 -25.75
N ASP A 609 19.09 15.82 -26.64
CA ASP A 609 19.36 17.22 -26.35
C ASP A 609 18.19 17.85 -25.57
N LEU A 610 18.44 18.18 -24.29
CA LEU A 610 17.51 18.88 -23.39
C LEU A 610 17.92 20.35 -23.17
N SER A 611 18.93 20.87 -23.85
CA SER A 611 19.47 22.23 -23.66
C SER A 611 18.43 23.33 -23.94
N LYS A 612 17.43 23.04 -24.77
CA LYS A 612 16.34 23.96 -25.14
C LYS A 612 15.14 23.92 -24.16
N VAL A 613 15.14 22.98 -23.23
CA VAL A 613 14.11 22.87 -22.23
C VAL A 613 14.30 23.93 -21.15
N LEU A 614 13.25 24.68 -20.83
CA LEU A 614 13.29 25.62 -19.70
C LEU A 614 12.80 24.90 -18.44
N PHE A 615 13.68 24.75 -17.47
CA PHE A 615 13.36 24.14 -16.20
C PHE A 615 12.91 25.18 -15.19
N VAL A 616 11.75 24.94 -14.58
CA VAL A 616 11.22 25.72 -13.48
C VAL A 616 11.02 24.77 -12.30
N CYS A 617 11.64 25.05 -11.16
CA CYS A 617 11.53 24.23 -9.96
C CYS A 617 10.65 24.89 -8.91
N THR A 618 10.01 24.11 -8.06
CA THR A 618 9.31 24.66 -6.89
C THR A 618 9.76 23.97 -5.60
N ALA A 619 9.89 24.73 -4.54
CA ALA A 619 10.22 24.24 -3.21
C ALA A 619 9.42 25.00 -2.15
N ASN A 620 9.24 24.43 -0.97
CA ASN A 620 8.71 25.15 0.17
C ASN A 620 9.83 25.71 1.05
N VAL A 621 10.90 24.92 1.22
CA VAL A 621 12.09 25.28 2.01
C VAL A 621 13.35 24.98 1.22
N LEU A 622 14.44 25.74 1.49
CA LEU A 622 15.73 25.57 0.81
C LEU A 622 16.63 24.53 1.49
N ASP A 623 16.54 24.41 2.79
CA ASP A 623 17.49 23.67 3.64
C ASP A 623 17.54 22.17 3.33
N THR A 624 16.49 21.62 2.74
CA THR A 624 16.39 20.22 2.36
C THR A 624 16.90 19.91 0.96
N ILE A 625 17.15 20.97 0.15
CA ILE A 625 17.69 20.83 -1.22
C ILE A 625 19.21 20.59 -1.11
N PRO A 626 19.77 19.58 -1.79
CA PRO A 626 21.21 19.36 -1.83
C PRO A 626 21.96 20.59 -2.37
N GLY A 627 23.05 21.02 -1.68
CA GLY A 627 23.85 22.19 -2.05
C GLY A 627 24.23 22.26 -3.51
N PRO A 628 24.77 21.18 -4.13
CA PRO A 628 25.12 21.18 -5.55
C PRO A 628 23.96 21.47 -6.52
N LEU A 629 22.73 21.11 -6.15
CA LEU A 629 21.54 21.50 -6.91
C LEU A 629 21.21 22.97 -6.73
N LEU A 630 21.29 23.45 -5.49
CA LEU A 630 20.98 24.83 -5.16
C LEU A 630 21.94 25.83 -5.85
N ASP A 631 23.21 25.49 -5.96
CA ASP A 631 24.22 26.32 -6.63
C ASP A 631 23.93 26.56 -8.13
N ARG A 632 23.15 25.71 -8.77
CA ARG A 632 22.74 25.84 -10.18
C ARG A 632 21.40 26.54 -10.37
N MET A 633 20.70 26.86 -9.26
CA MET A 633 19.35 27.39 -9.27
C MET A 633 19.34 28.90 -9.04
N GLU A 634 18.61 29.63 -9.86
CA GLU A 634 18.24 31.01 -9.58
C GLU A 634 17.02 31.03 -8.66
N VAL A 635 17.23 31.38 -7.39
CA VAL A 635 16.19 31.32 -6.35
C VAL A 635 15.35 32.59 -6.36
N VAL A 636 14.07 32.43 -6.64
CA VAL A 636 13.04 33.47 -6.54
C VAL A 636 12.18 33.19 -5.31
N ARG A 637 12.22 34.05 -4.31
CA ARG A 637 11.48 33.90 -3.06
C ARG A 637 10.08 34.49 -3.19
N LEU A 638 9.08 33.67 -2.94
CA LEU A 638 7.68 34.08 -2.84
C LEU A 638 7.29 34.19 -1.39
N SER A 639 6.88 35.38 -0.98
CA SER A 639 6.32 35.66 0.35
C SER A 639 4.85 35.28 0.43
N GLY A 640 4.30 35.22 1.64
CA GLY A 640 2.86 35.09 1.85
C GLY A 640 2.12 36.36 1.48
N TYR A 641 0.84 36.23 1.16
CA TYR A 641 -0.07 37.32 0.86
C TYR A 641 -0.61 38.00 2.11
N ILE A 642 -0.80 39.34 2.04
CA ILE A 642 -1.55 40.11 3.03
C ILE A 642 -3.07 39.90 2.85
N THR A 643 -3.86 40.33 3.82
CA THR A 643 -5.32 40.13 3.77
C THR A 643 -5.97 40.79 2.57
N ASP A 644 -5.55 42.02 2.24
CA ASP A 644 -6.07 42.82 1.13
C ASP A 644 -5.74 42.15 -0.22
N GLU A 645 -4.50 41.67 -0.40
CA GLU A 645 -4.09 40.87 -1.58
C GLU A 645 -4.94 39.61 -1.70
N LYS A 646 -5.19 38.90 -0.60
CA LYS A 646 -6.05 37.70 -0.61
C LYS A 646 -7.48 38.00 -1.02
N VAL A 647 -8.03 39.10 -0.58
CA VAL A 647 -9.37 39.58 -1.01
C VAL A 647 -9.38 39.83 -2.51
N GLN A 648 -8.39 40.55 -3.03
CA GLN A 648 -8.28 40.83 -4.47
C GLN A 648 -8.08 39.55 -5.30
N ILE A 649 -7.19 38.65 -4.86
CA ILE A 649 -6.99 37.34 -5.50
C ILE A 649 -8.27 36.50 -5.48
N ALA A 650 -9.01 36.53 -4.35
CA ALA A 650 -10.28 35.83 -4.24
C ALA A 650 -11.30 36.35 -5.26
N ARG A 651 -11.47 37.67 -5.38
CA ARG A 651 -12.39 38.34 -6.30
C ARG A 651 -12.02 38.08 -7.76
N THR A 652 -10.74 38.30 -8.09
CA THR A 652 -10.29 38.29 -9.48
C THR A 652 -10.25 36.88 -10.06
N TYR A 653 -9.77 35.92 -9.27
CA TYR A 653 -9.44 34.58 -9.77
C TYR A 653 -10.24 33.44 -9.11
N LEU A 654 -10.26 33.38 -7.75
CA LEU A 654 -10.78 32.18 -7.07
C LEU A 654 -12.29 32.06 -7.14
N GLU A 655 -13.04 33.16 -7.01
CA GLU A 655 -14.49 33.16 -7.11
C GLU A 655 -14.95 32.77 -8.51
N LYS A 656 -14.32 33.31 -9.55
CA LYS A 656 -14.63 32.97 -10.94
C LYS A 656 -14.42 31.48 -11.20
N ALA A 657 -13.28 30.95 -10.79
CA ALA A 657 -12.96 29.54 -10.93
C ALA A 657 -13.91 28.63 -10.11
N ALA A 658 -14.28 29.05 -8.90
CA ALA A 658 -15.21 28.30 -8.05
C ALA A 658 -16.63 28.29 -8.61
N LYS A 659 -17.13 29.41 -9.16
CA LYS A 659 -18.42 29.52 -9.85
C LYS A 659 -18.45 28.62 -11.09
N GLU A 660 -17.41 28.67 -11.91
CA GLU A 660 -17.31 27.83 -13.12
C GLU A 660 -17.31 26.34 -12.80
N LYS A 661 -16.49 25.91 -11.84
CA LYS A 661 -16.47 24.52 -11.35
C LYS A 661 -17.78 24.06 -10.72
N SER A 662 -18.56 24.97 -10.12
CA SER A 662 -19.85 24.67 -9.48
C SER A 662 -21.04 24.77 -10.43
N GLY A 663 -20.83 25.10 -11.73
CA GLY A 663 -21.88 25.27 -12.72
C GLY A 663 -22.74 26.52 -12.52
N LEU A 664 -22.19 27.53 -11.81
CA LEU A 664 -22.87 28.80 -11.51
C LEU A 664 -22.36 29.97 -12.39
N LYS A 665 -21.83 29.71 -13.58
CA LYS A 665 -21.20 30.71 -14.44
C LYS A 665 -22.16 31.86 -14.78
N ASP A 666 -23.43 31.51 -15.04
CA ASP A 666 -24.48 32.46 -15.47
C ASP A 666 -25.39 32.87 -14.29
N PHE A 667 -25.10 32.47 -13.08
CA PHE A 667 -25.88 32.78 -11.91
C PHE A 667 -25.19 33.85 -11.05
N ASP A 668 -25.96 34.85 -10.60
CA ASP A 668 -25.45 35.90 -9.73
C ASP A 668 -25.32 35.42 -8.28
N ALA A 669 -24.12 34.94 -7.94
CA ALA A 669 -23.76 34.56 -6.58
C ALA A 669 -22.55 35.37 -6.14
N SER A 670 -22.66 36.06 -5.02
CA SER A 670 -21.55 36.88 -4.47
C SER A 670 -21.35 36.66 -2.98
N ILE A 671 -20.17 36.96 -2.52
CA ILE A 671 -19.81 36.96 -1.09
C ILE A 671 -19.52 38.43 -0.71
N THR A 672 -20.05 38.93 0.39
CA THR A 672 -19.77 40.32 0.81
C THR A 672 -18.29 40.51 1.20
N ASP A 673 -17.77 41.72 1.09
CA ASP A 673 -16.36 42.01 1.43
C ASP A 673 -16.06 41.73 2.90
N GLU A 674 -17.00 42.04 3.79
CA GLU A 674 -16.90 41.75 5.22
C GLU A 674 -16.86 40.25 5.50
N ALA A 675 -17.70 39.46 4.80
CA ALA A 675 -17.69 37.99 4.90
C ALA A 675 -16.39 37.42 4.35
N MET A 676 -15.85 37.97 3.25
CA MET A 676 -14.58 37.56 2.69
C MET A 676 -13.41 37.82 3.64
N ALA A 677 -13.36 39.02 4.22
CA ALA A 677 -12.34 39.38 5.20
C ALA A 677 -12.41 38.47 6.44
N LYS A 678 -13.61 38.22 6.97
CA LYS A 678 -13.81 37.26 8.07
C LYS A 678 -13.43 35.81 7.70
N LEU A 679 -13.75 35.38 6.49
CA LEU A 679 -13.35 34.07 5.99
C LEU A 679 -11.82 33.91 5.95
N ILE A 680 -11.10 34.95 5.53
CA ILE A 680 -9.64 34.98 5.50
C ILE A 680 -9.06 35.01 6.91
N GLY A 681 -9.61 35.85 7.80
CA GLY A 681 -9.11 36.04 9.17
C GLY A 681 -9.37 34.84 10.08
N ASP A 682 -10.60 34.34 10.11
CA ASP A 682 -11.08 33.40 11.12
C ASP A 682 -11.07 31.93 10.65
N TYR A 683 -11.05 31.72 9.32
CA TYR A 683 -11.12 30.36 8.75
C TYR A 683 -9.86 29.94 7.97
N CYS A 684 -9.07 30.89 7.45
CA CYS A 684 -7.97 30.62 6.53
C CYS A 684 -6.65 31.23 7.02
N ARG A 685 -6.12 30.77 8.16
CA ARG A 685 -4.81 31.21 8.67
C ARG A 685 -3.68 30.49 7.93
N GLU A 686 -3.40 30.95 6.72
CA GLU A 686 -2.34 30.41 5.88
C GLU A 686 -1.59 31.58 5.18
N ALA A 687 -0.35 31.34 4.80
CA ALA A 687 0.43 32.32 4.03
C ALA A 687 -0.12 32.52 2.61
N GLY A 688 -0.60 31.46 1.99
CA GLY A 688 -1.19 31.48 0.65
C GLY A 688 -2.72 31.56 0.66
N VAL A 689 -3.35 31.02 -0.40
CA VAL A 689 -4.80 31.03 -0.64
C VAL A 689 -5.39 29.63 -0.87
N ARG A 690 -4.69 28.56 -0.47
CA ARG A 690 -5.12 27.18 -0.76
C ARG A 690 -6.35 26.76 0.04
N ASN A 691 -6.42 27.10 1.32
CA ASN A 691 -7.60 26.82 2.15
C ASN A 691 -8.73 27.79 1.84
N LEU A 692 -8.40 29.06 1.55
CA LEU A 692 -9.38 30.03 1.06
C LEU A 692 -10.09 29.50 -0.20
N GLN A 693 -9.36 28.98 -1.17
CA GLN A 693 -9.93 28.35 -2.35
C GLN A 693 -10.88 27.20 -1.99
N LYS A 694 -10.48 26.30 -1.07
CA LYS A 694 -11.34 25.18 -0.63
C LYS A 694 -12.62 25.66 0.03
N HIS A 695 -12.56 26.72 0.84
CA HIS A 695 -13.74 27.30 1.49
C HIS A 695 -14.65 27.97 0.48
N LEU A 696 -14.11 28.72 -0.49
CA LEU A 696 -14.89 29.30 -1.59
C LEU A 696 -15.58 28.20 -2.42
N GLU A 697 -14.86 27.15 -2.79
CA GLU A 697 -15.44 25.99 -3.49
C GLU A 697 -16.53 25.30 -2.65
N LYS A 698 -16.41 25.27 -1.32
CA LYS A 698 -17.43 24.72 -0.41
C LYS A 698 -18.67 25.60 -0.37
N ILE A 699 -18.49 26.92 -0.31
CA ILE A 699 -19.59 27.90 -0.33
C ILE A 699 -20.36 27.78 -1.65
N TYR A 700 -19.67 27.87 -2.79
CA TYR A 700 -20.32 27.82 -4.10
C TYR A 700 -20.98 26.48 -4.40
N ARG A 701 -20.46 25.35 -3.89
CA ARG A 701 -21.15 24.05 -3.95
C ARG A 701 -22.47 24.05 -3.19
N LYS A 702 -22.52 24.68 -2.00
CA LYS A 702 -23.77 24.80 -1.24
C LYS A 702 -24.76 25.77 -1.88
N VAL A 703 -24.28 26.85 -2.49
CA VAL A 703 -25.10 27.75 -3.31
C VAL A 703 -25.68 26.99 -4.49
N ALA A 704 -24.89 26.21 -5.21
CA ALA A 704 -25.36 25.39 -6.32
C ALA A 704 -26.44 24.40 -5.88
N LEU A 705 -26.29 23.78 -4.69
CA LEU A 705 -27.32 22.92 -4.12
C LEU A 705 -28.62 23.67 -3.81
N LYS A 706 -28.54 24.92 -3.25
CA LYS A 706 -29.72 25.75 -3.00
C LYS A 706 -30.44 26.10 -4.32
N VAL A 707 -29.69 26.52 -5.33
CA VAL A 707 -30.22 26.83 -6.68
C VAL A 707 -30.86 25.60 -7.34
N ALA A 708 -30.20 24.44 -7.24
CA ALA A 708 -30.76 23.20 -7.80
C ALA A 708 -32.05 22.76 -7.09
N ARG A 709 -32.13 22.93 -5.76
CA ARG A 709 -33.35 22.63 -4.99
C ARG A 709 -34.51 23.59 -5.36
N ALA A 710 -34.22 24.90 -5.46
CA ALA A 710 -35.22 25.87 -5.89
C ALA A 710 -35.75 25.58 -7.28
N LYS A 711 -34.88 25.27 -8.25
CA LYS A 711 -35.29 24.85 -9.59
C LYS A 711 -36.16 23.58 -9.58
N SER A 712 -35.83 22.62 -8.70
CA SER A 712 -36.63 21.39 -8.56
C SER A 712 -37.97 21.63 -7.86
N GLY A 713 -38.07 22.67 -7.00
CA GLY A 713 -39.30 23.09 -6.33
C GLY A 713 -40.17 24.03 -7.15
N GLY A 714 -39.73 24.46 -8.36
CA GLY A 714 -40.44 25.39 -9.21
C GLY A 714 -40.27 26.87 -8.82
N GLU A 715 -39.37 27.18 -7.92
CA GLU A 715 -38.98 28.53 -7.51
C GLU A 715 -37.78 29.01 -8.31
N THR A 716 -37.80 30.27 -8.77
CA THR A 716 -36.62 30.90 -9.38
C THR A 716 -35.90 31.75 -8.36
N LEU A 717 -34.66 31.44 -8.07
CA LEU A 717 -33.77 32.31 -7.34
C LEU A 717 -32.98 33.16 -8.32
N ASP A 718 -33.10 34.48 -8.20
CA ASP A 718 -32.43 35.42 -9.13
C ASP A 718 -30.96 35.69 -8.71
N SER A 719 -30.68 35.80 -7.42
CA SER A 719 -29.34 36.01 -6.89
C SER A 719 -29.18 35.41 -5.48
N VAL A 720 -27.93 35.13 -5.07
CA VAL A 720 -27.58 34.71 -3.71
C VAL A 720 -26.37 35.51 -3.24
N SER A 721 -26.56 36.31 -2.22
CA SER A 721 -25.45 36.99 -1.53
C SER A 721 -25.18 36.31 -0.20
N VAL A 722 -23.90 35.96 0.07
CA VAL A 722 -23.45 35.32 1.32
C VAL A 722 -22.88 36.40 2.23
N GLY A 723 -23.57 36.67 3.34
CA GLY A 723 -23.17 37.64 4.35
C GLY A 723 -22.33 37.01 5.48
N LEU A 724 -22.03 37.86 6.48
CA LEU A 724 -21.25 37.51 7.69
C LEU A 724 -21.90 36.38 8.49
N ASP A 725 -23.22 36.45 8.69
CA ASP A 725 -23.96 35.50 9.52
C ASP A 725 -24.14 34.15 8.82
N ASP A 726 -24.19 34.19 7.49
CA ASP A 726 -24.33 32.98 6.67
C ASP A 726 -23.09 32.08 6.68
N LEU A 727 -21.92 32.62 7.02
CA LEU A 727 -20.66 31.86 6.98
C LEU A 727 -20.72 30.57 7.83
N ILE A 728 -21.40 30.62 8.97
CA ILE A 728 -21.55 29.47 9.86
C ILE A 728 -22.30 28.34 9.15
N ASP A 729 -23.36 28.68 8.41
CA ASP A 729 -24.14 27.71 7.68
C ASP A 729 -23.40 27.11 6.48
N TYR A 730 -22.59 27.93 5.81
CA TYR A 730 -21.87 27.48 4.61
C TYR A 730 -20.56 26.76 4.93
N VAL A 731 -19.78 27.23 5.91
CA VAL A 731 -18.43 26.76 6.20
C VAL A 731 -18.35 26.00 7.51
N GLY A 732 -19.23 26.32 8.47
CA GLY A 732 -19.21 25.81 9.84
C GLY A 732 -18.63 26.84 10.81
N HIS A 733 -18.40 26.45 12.07
CA HIS A 733 -17.81 27.33 13.07
C HIS A 733 -16.37 27.70 12.70
N ALA A 734 -15.99 28.95 13.01
CA ALA A 734 -14.64 29.44 12.80
C ALA A 734 -13.63 28.65 13.67
N PRO A 735 -12.64 27.98 13.07
CA PRO A 735 -11.65 27.23 13.83
C PRO A 735 -10.67 28.11 14.59
N PHE A 736 -10.58 29.38 14.20
CA PHE A 736 -9.66 30.35 14.76
C PHE A 736 -10.45 31.54 15.35
N ALA A 737 -10.84 31.40 16.58
CA ALA A 737 -11.36 32.56 17.33
C ALA A 737 -10.18 33.31 17.95
N THR A 738 -10.10 34.60 17.73
CA THR A 738 -9.17 35.60 18.28
C THR A 738 -7.78 35.15 18.73
N ASP A 739 -6.72 35.64 18.05
CA ASP A 739 -5.30 35.43 18.45
C ASP A 739 -4.97 36.13 19.77
N LYS A 740 -5.80 37.03 20.23
CA LYS A 740 -5.54 37.85 21.41
C LYS A 740 -6.02 37.11 22.67
N ILE A 741 -5.09 36.43 23.33
CA ILE A 741 -5.36 35.75 24.60
C ILE A 741 -5.54 36.74 25.74
N TYR A 742 -4.81 37.88 25.69
CA TYR A 742 -4.81 38.91 26.71
C TYR A 742 -5.19 40.27 26.12
N ASP A 743 -6.16 40.95 26.66
CA ASP A 743 -6.46 42.38 26.33
C ASP A 743 -5.37 43.28 26.81
N ALA A 744 -4.82 43.04 27.99
CA ALA A 744 -3.63 43.66 28.53
C ALA A 744 -2.71 42.52 29.07
N THR A 745 -1.45 42.52 28.68
CA THR A 745 -0.48 41.56 29.14
C THR A 745 -0.12 41.75 30.61
N PRO A 746 -0.37 40.79 31.51
CA PRO A 746 0.05 40.89 32.91
C PRO A 746 1.58 40.81 33.03
N PRO A 747 2.17 41.21 34.17
CA PRO A 747 3.59 41.02 34.42
C PRO A 747 4.00 39.57 34.21
N GLY A 748 5.12 39.34 33.49
CA GLY A 748 5.58 38.00 33.13
C GLY A 748 5.05 37.43 31.82
N VAL A 749 4.17 38.19 31.11
CA VAL A 749 3.67 37.79 29.80
C VAL A 749 4.11 38.78 28.72
N VAL A 750 4.71 38.25 27.65
CA VAL A 750 5.20 39.06 26.51
C VAL A 750 4.85 38.39 25.19
N THR A 751 4.48 39.24 24.20
CA THR A 751 4.18 38.78 22.85
C THR A 751 5.45 38.71 22.02
N GLY A 752 5.79 37.56 21.53
CA GLY A 752 6.83 37.29 20.54
C GLY A 752 6.29 37.11 19.14
N LEU A 753 7.16 37.19 18.16
CA LEU A 753 6.87 36.91 16.74
C LEU A 753 7.63 35.69 16.26
N ALA A 754 6.90 34.75 15.70
CA ALA A 754 7.44 33.51 15.11
C ALA A 754 7.15 33.44 13.61
N TRP A 755 7.99 32.71 12.91
CA TRP A 755 7.77 32.34 11.53
C TRP A 755 7.71 30.82 11.41
N THR A 756 6.78 30.33 10.60
CA THR A 756 6.58 28.92 10.28
C THR A 756 6.39 28.76 8.78
N ALA A 757 6.50 27.52 8.28
CA ALA A 757 6.18 27.20 6.87
C ALA A 757 4.73 27.58 6.46
N MET A 758 3.85 27.81 7.44
CA MET A 758 2.47 28.26 7.23
C MET A 758 2.32 29.81 7.25
N GLY A 759 3.39 30.53 7.52
CA GLY A 759 3.43 31.99 7.64
C GLY A 759 3.81 32.44 9.04
N GLY A 760 3.71 33.77 9.28
CA GLY A 760 3.99 34.37 10.56
C GLY A 760 2.87 34.15 11.59
N SER A 761 3.25 34.07 12.87
CA SER A 761 2.31 33.96 14.00
C SER A 761 2.83 34.71 15.21
N THR A 762 1.90 35.20 16.03
CA THR A 762 2.21 35.73 17.35
C THR A 762 2.29 34.61 18.37
N LEU A 763 3.23 34.69 19.28
CA LEU A 763 3.43 33.73 20.37
C LEU A 763 3.41 34.50 21.70
N TYR A 764 2.71 33.99 22.70
CA TYR A 764 2.84 34.48 24.07
C TYR A 764 3.92 33.68 24.79
N ILE A 765 4.78 34.39 25.53
CA ILE A 765 5.75 33.79 26.44
C ILE A 765 5.30 34.16 27.84
N GLU A 766 4.94 33.17 28.62
CA GLU A 766 4.39 33.30 29.96
C GLU A 766 5.42 32.75 30.95
N CYS A 767 5.78 33.58 31.91
CA CYS A 767 6.66 33.21 33.03
C CYS A 767 5.94 33.39 34.35
N THR A 768 6.09 32.41 35.24
CA THR A 768 5.54 32.47 36.61
C THR A 768 6.54 31.92 37.62
N SER A 769 6.43 32.34 38.88
CA SER A 769 7.20 31.78 39.99
C SER A 769 6.54 30.47 40.47
N VAL A 770 7.35 29.44 40.72
CA VAL A 770 6.88 28.16 41.29
C VAL A 770 7.03 28.20 42.80
N ASP A 771 8.20 28.65 43.31
CA ASP A 771 8.50 28.72 44.74
C ASP A 771 9.06 30.09 45.07
N ALA A 772 8.38 30.83 45.93
CA ALA A 772 8.78 32.20 46.31
C ALA A 772 9.85 32.14 47.42
N GLY A 773 11.12 32.33 47.06
CA GLY A 773 12.21 32.63 47.98
C GLY A 773 13.09 31.45 48.47
N GLU A 774 12.76 30.21 48.14
CA GLU A 774 13.59 29.04 48.54
C GLU A 774 14.18 28.24 47.38
N GLY A 775 13.95 28.68 46.13
CA GLY A 775 14.42 28.01 44.89
C GLY A 775 15.91 28.25 44.60
N LYS A 776 16.52 27.38 43.79
CA LYS A 776 17.90 27.55 43.32
C LYS A 776 18.02 28.38 42.05
N GLY A 777 17.04 29.24 41.74
CA GLY A 777 16.99 30.00 40.49
C GLY A 777 16.88 29.09 39.25
N ALA A 778 16.17 27.97 39.36
CA ALA A 778 15.99 27.04 38.25
C ALA A 778 14.89 27.51 37.27
N LEU A 779 15.11 27.31 35.97
CA LEU A 779 14.12 27.59 34.93
C LEU A 779 13.57 26.28 34.39
N LYS A 780 12.28 26.04 34.58
CA LYS A 780 11.55 24.95 33.95
C LYS A 780 10.88 25.47 32.68
N THR A 781 10.99 24.78 31.58
CA THR A 781 10.41 25.16 30.30
C THR A 781 9.38 24.15 29.81
N THR A 782 8.25 24.60 29.26
CA THR A 782 7.20 23.79 28.67
C THR A 782 6.62 24.45 27.40
N GLY A 783 5.96 23.69 26.53
CA GLY A 783 5.35 24.19 25.29
C GLY A 783 5.90 23.58 24.01
N GLN A 784 6.44 22.35 24.05
CA GLN A 784 7.07 21.65 22.91
C GLN A 784 8.19 22.47 22.25
N LEU A 785 9.13 22.94 23.10
CA LEU A 785 10.30 23.68 22.65
C LEU A 785 11.34 22.71 22.07
N GLY A 786 11.86 23.01 20.88
CA GLY A 786 13.01 22.37 20.29
C GLY A 786 14.30 22.67 21.05
N ASP A 787 15.40 22.06 20.69
CA ASP A 787 16.64 22.13 21.45
C ASP A 787 17.29 23.53 21.33
N VAL A 788 17.21 24.17 20.15
CA VAL A 788 17.71 25.53 19.95
C VAL A 788 16.93 26.56 20.78
N MET A 789 15.63 26.41 20.91
CA MET A 789 14.82 27.33 21.74
C MET A 789 15.04 27.07 23.23
N LYS A 790 15.33 25.85 23.68
CA LYS A 790 15.73 25.55 25.07
C LYS A 790 17.09 26.19 25.39
N GLU A 791 18.05 26.10 24.45
CA GLU A 791 19.34 26.77 24.60
C GLU A 791 19.17 28.31 24.72
N SER A 792 18.40 28.90 23.80
CA SER A 792 18.07 30.34 23.83
C SER A 792 17.40 30.73 25.14
N SER A 793 16.51 29.91 25.71
CA SER A 793 15.88 30.18 27.01
C SER A 793 16.86 30.16 28.17
N THR A 794 17.89 29.31 28.12
CA THR A 794 18.95 29.25 29.11
C THR A 794 19.85 30.50 29.04
N ILE A 795 20.21 30.92 27.82
CA ILE A 795 20.96 32.15 27.57
C ILE A 795 20.19 33.36 28.09
N ALA A 796 18.90 33.47 27.74
CA ALA A 796 17.99 34.53 28.16
C ALA A 796 17.88 34.61 29.67
N HIS A 797 17.75 33.49 30.37
CA HIS A 797 17.67 33.43 31.82
C HIS A 797 18.98 33.87 32.49
N THR A 798 20.12 33.43 31.96
CA THR A 798 21.45 33.80 32.48
C THR A 798 21.66 35.32 32.34
N PHE A 799 21.34 35.89 31.17
CA PHE A 799 21.45 37.29 30.90
C PHE A 799 20.47 38.12 31.75
N ALA A 800 19.21 37.67 31.86
CA ALA A 800 18.19 38.39 32.67
C ALA A 800 18.60 38.52 34.13
N ARG A 801 19.22 37.51 34.72
CA ARG A 801 19.76 37.57 36.08
C ARG A 801 20.83 38.67 36.23
N HIS A 802 21.80 38.66 35.33
CA HIS A 802 22.88 39.64 35.32
C HIS A 802 22.34 41.08 35.07
N PHE A 803 21.43 41.23 34.14
CA PHE A 803 20.84 42.52 33.80
C PHE A 803 19.99 43.07 34.91
N LEU A 804 19.21 42.24 35.61
CA LEU A 804 18.43 42.62 36.77
C LEU A 804 19.29 43.19 37.90
N GLU A 805 20.41 42.51 38.20
CA GLU A 805 21.36 42.93 39.20
C GLU A 805 21.99 44.28 38.89
N MET A 806 22.28 44.56 37.61
CA MET A 806 22.77 45.89 37.17
C MET A 806 21.72 46.99 37.25
N LYS A 807 20.43 46.71 37.01
CA LYS A 807 19.35 47.71 36.97
C LYS A 807 18.68 47.96 38.33
N ASP A 808 18.62 46.93 39.18
CA ASP A 808 17.99 46.99 40.50
C ASP A 808 18.86 46.15 41.48
N ALA A 809 19.91 46.85 42.01
CA ALA A 809 20.94 46.24 42.86
C ALA A 809 20.41 45.82 44.23
N GLY A 810 19.58 44.88 44.35
CA GLY A 810 18.93 44.35 45.54
C GLY A 810 17.81 43.39 45.21
N ASN A 811 17.44 43.33 43.93
CA ASN A 811 16.43 42.40 43.44
C ASN A 811 17.06 41.07 43.01
N ASP A 812 17.09 40.14 43.93
CA ASP A 812 17.62 38.80 43.71
C ASP A 812 16.55 37.74 43.31
N PHE A 813 15.38 38.23 42.91
CA PHE A 813 14.21 37.40 42.55
C PHE A 813 14.58 36.28 41.61
N LEU A 814 15.24 36.56 40.47
CA LEU A 814 15.59 35.55 39.46
C LEU A 814 16.67 34.57 39.92
N SER A 815 17.41 34.92 40.97
CA SER A 815 18.47 34.09 41.53
C SER A 815 17.96 33.16 42.62
N LYS A 816 16.91 33.55 43.37
CA LYS A 816 16.35 32.80 44.49
C LYS A 816 15.07 32.06 44.19
N THR A 817 14.34 32.42 43.14
CA THR A 817 13.03 31.89 42.80
C THR A 817 13.14 30.87 41.69
N SER A 818 12.52 29.72 41.83
CA SER A 818 12.33 28.77 40.72
C SER A 818 11.23 29.25 39.81
N LEU A 819 11.51 29.26 38.50
CA LEU A 819 10.64 29.84 37.48
C LEU A 819 10.10 28.74 36.53
N HIS A 820 8.87 28.95 36.08
CA HIS A 820 8.27 28.13 35.04
C HIS A 820 7.90 29.04 33.86
N MET A 821 8.54 28.78 32.73
CA MET A 821 8.25 29.40 31.45
C MET A 821 7.40 28.46 30.59
N HIS A 822 6.30 29.00 30.10
CA HIS A 822 5.40 28.26 29.19
C HIS A 822 5.20 29.05 27.90
N VAL A 823 5.20 28.37 26.77
CA VAL A 823 4.80 28.93 25.48
C VAL A 823 3.54 28.22 25.03
N PRO A 824 2.35 28.84 25.14
CA PRO A 824 1.08 28.27 24.73
C PRO A 824 1.06 27.76 23.28
N ALA A 825 -0.04 27.10 22.88
CA ALA A 825 -0.19 26.38 21.61
C ALA A 825 0.65 25.10 21.55
N GLY A 826 0.40 24.16 22.48
CA GLY A 826 1.14 22.90 22.64
C GLY A 826 1.07 21.92 21.46
N ALA A 827 0.18 22.14 20.50
CA ALA A 827 0.07 21.30 19.29
C ALA A 827 1.14 21.59 18.22
N THR A 828 1.87 22.73 18.34
CA THR A 828 2.86 23.15 17.35
C THR A 828 4.26 23.11 17.94
N PRO A 829 5.20 22.32 17.39
CA PRO A 829 6.59 22.38 17.78
C PRO A 829 7.17 23.78 17.51
N LYS A 830 7.98 24.28 18.44
CA LYS A 830 8.61 25.59 18.36
C LYS A 830 10.11 25.44 18.52
N ASP A 831 10.85 25.93 17.55
CA ASP A 831 12.31 25.91 17.60
C ASP A 831 12.89 27.18 16.99
N GLY A 832 14.08 27.55 17.44
CA GLY A 832 14.80 28.73 16.94
C GLY A 832 15.21 29.73 18.04
N PRO A 833 16.29 30.50 17.82
CA PRO A 833 16.89 31.42 18.81
C PRO A 833 16.17 32.78 18.86
N SER A 834 15.22 33.06 17.94
CA SER A 834 14.63 34.38 17.71
C SER A 834 13.73 34.91 18.85
N ALA A 835 13.44 34.09 19.86
CA ALA A 835 12.63 34.51 21.03
C ALA A 835 13.48 35.02 22.22
N GLY A 836 14.82 35.07 22.08
CA GLY A 836 15.73 35.42 23.16
C GLY A 836 15.38 36.70 23.88
N ILE A 837 15.19 37.83 23.17
CA ILE A 837 14.80 39.11 23.76
C ILE A 837 13.41 39.05 24.41
N THR A 838 12.48 38.32 23.85
CA THR A 838 11.10 38.15 24.34
C THR A 838 11.09 37.41 25.67
N ILE A 839 11.85 36.29 25.76
CA ILE A 839 12.01 35.49 26.97
C ILE A 839 12.64 36.32 28.08
N THR A 840 13.72 37.05 27.78
CA THR A 840 14.40 37.93 28.74
C THR A 840 13.46 38.99 29.27
N THR A 841 12.68 39.65 28.38
CA THR A 841 11.71 40.67 28.77
C THR A 841 10.59 40.10 29.63
N SER A 842 10.11 38.89 29.36
CA SER A 842 9.12 38.19 30.20
C SER A 842 9.66 37.94 31.62
N LEU A 843 10.89 37.43 31.74
CA LEU A 843 11.55 37.20 33.03
C LEU A 843 11.76 38.49 33.84
N LEU A 844 12.19 39.55 33.19
CA LEU A 844 12.39 40.88 33.84
C LEU A 844 11.07 41.53 34.20
N SER A 845 10.06 41.45 33.34
CA SER A 845 8.69 41.92 33.64
C SER A 845 8.13 41.25 34.90
N LEU A 846 8.32 39.95 35.03
CA LEU A 846 7.92 39.16 36.22
C LEU A 846 8.71 39.62 37.47
N ALA A 847 10.03 39.71 37.36
CA ALA A 847 10.91 40.02 38.47
C ALA A 847 10.71 41.48 39.02
N MET A 848 10.37 42.40 38.12
CA MET A 848 10.09 43.80 38.49
C MET A 848 8.61 44.08 38.80
N GLY A 849 7.72 43.11 38.55
CA GLY A 849 6.28 43.28 38.67
C GLY A 849 5.67 44.34 37.74
N LYS A 850 6.36 44.64 36.63
CA LYS A 850 5.95 45.67 35.66
C LYS A 850 5.39 45.03 34.39
N PRO A 851 4.17 45.43 33.96
CA PRO A 851 3.64 44.96 32.66
C PRO A 851 4.41 45.59 31.49
N VAL A 852 4.46 44.90 30.37
CA VAL A 852 5.06 45.36 29.13
C VAL A 852 4.14 46.40 28.45
N LYS A 853 4.68 47.27 27.58
CA LYS A 853 3.90 48.23 26.77
C LYS A 853 2.75 47.51 26.06
N PRO A 854 1.50 47.99 26.16
CA PRO A 854 0.37 47.38 25.48
C PRO A 854 0.57 47.31 23.97
N ASN A 855 0.06 46.23 23.34
CA ASN A 855 0.17 45.96 21.90
C ASN A 855 1.60 46.02 21.36
N LEU A 856 2.59 45.64 22.20
CA LEU A 856 3.98 45.46 21.81
C LEU A 856 4.28 44.00 21.46
N ALA A 857 4.97 43.78 20.36
CA ALA A 857 5.58 42.49 20.05
C ALA A 857 7.07 42.65 19.75
N MET A 858 7.83 41.60 19.93
CA MET A 858 9.28 41.65 19.69
C MET A 858 9.82 40.34 19.16
N THR A 859 10.95 40.41 18.46
CA THR A 859 11.72 39.26 18.06
C THR A 859 13.19 39.64 17.95
N GLY A 860 14.07 38.74 18.33
CA GLY A 860 15.53 38.95 18.26
C GLY A 860 16.24 37.83 19.00
N GLU A 861 17.37 37.42 18.48
CA GLU A 861 18.29 36.52 19.15
C GLU A 861 19.15 37.32 20.14
N LEU A 862 19.36 36.76 21.31
CA LEU A 862 20.10 37.42 22.39
C LEU A 862 21.40 36.68 22.69
N THR A 863 22.49 37.41 22.76
CA THR A 863 23.79 36.89 23.23
C THR A 863 23.93 37.04 24.76
N LEU A 864 24.87 36.26 25.35
CA LEU A 864 25.20 36.37 26.77
C LEU A 864 25.72 37.77 27.17
N THR A 865 26.21 38.56 26.24
CA THR A 865 26.68 39.94 26.46
C THR A 865 25.58 41.02 26.29
N GLY A 866 24.35 40.61 25.90
CA GLY A 866 23.24 41.51 25.71
C GLY A 866 23.12 42.11 24.32
N ARG A 867 23.89 41.68 23.34
CA ARG A 867 23.71 42.07 21.94
C ARG A 867 22.50 41.37 21.33
N VAL A 868 21.78 42.07 20.48
CA VAL A 868 20.63 41.58 19.75
C VAL A 868 21.04 41.28 18.32
N LEU A 869 20.93 40.04 17.91
CA LEU A 869 21.35 39.54 16.59
C LEU A 869 20.14 39.51 15.62
N PRO A 870 20.38 39.64 14.31
CA PRO A 870 19.34 39.58 13.29
C PRO A 870 18.67 38.22 13.21
N VAL A 871 17.41 38.19 12.78
CA VAL A 871 16.55 37.03 12.70
C VAL A 871 15.86 36.95 11.34
N GLY A 872 15.48 35.74 10.90
CA GLY A 872 14.76 35.56 9.63
C GLY A 872 13.26 35.80 9.73
N GLY A 873 12.62 35.94 8.54
CA GLY A 873 11.16 36.03 8.39
C GLY A 873 10.55 37.36 8.84
N ILE A 874 11.22 38.47 8.60
CA ILE A 874 10.75 39.82 9.03
C ILE A 874 9.40 40.13 8.37
N LYS A 875 9.22 39.88 7.08
CA LYS A 875 7.97 40.15 6.35
C LYS A 875 6.79 39.41 6.99
N GLU A 876 6.95 38.10 7.20
CA GLU A 876 5.91 37.26 7.78
C GLU A 876 5.61 37.63 9.24
N LYS A 877 6.63 37.99 10.01
CA LYS A 877 6.50 38.44 11.39
C LYS A 877 5.77 39.78 11.48
N THR A 878 6.05 40.71 10.56
CA THR A 878 5.37 42.00 10.47
C THR A 878 3.90 41.85 10.12
N ILE A 879 3.59 41.01 9.10
CA ILE A 879 2.22 40.68 8.73
C ILE A 879 1.45 40.04 9.90
N ALA A 880 2.08 39.14 10.65
CA ALA A 880 1.46 38.50 11.81
C ALA A 880 1.19 39.52 12.95
N ALA A 881 2.13 40.40 13.22
CA ALA A 881 1.97 41.48 14.22
C ALA A 881 0.77 42.38 13.88
N ARG A 882 0.69 42.84 12.63
CA ARG A 882 -0.43 43.66 12.14
C ARG A 882 -1.78 42.97 12.29
N ARG A 883 -1.83 41.70 11.87
CA ARG A 883 -3.06 40.89 12.00
C ARG A 883 -3.52 40.71 13.45
N SER A 884 -2.58 40.59 14.40
CA SER A 884 -2.90 40.44 15.83
C SER A 884 -3.14 41.82 16.56
N GLY A 885 -3.21 42.93 15.81
CA GLY A 885 -3.48 44.24 16.38
C GLY A 885 -2.29 44.81 17.18
N VAL A 886 -1.08 44.37 16.92
CA VAL A 886 0.16 44.93 17.45
C VAL A 886 0.40 46.30 16.79
N THR A 887 0.71 47.29 17.60
CA THR A 887 1.01 48.65 17.13
C THR A 887 2.48 49.00 17.23
N THR A 888 3.22 48.37 18.13
CA THR A 888 4.66 48.63 18.33
C THR A 888 5.45 47.31 18.15
N ILE A 889 6.51 47.37 17.35
CA ILE A 889 7.38 46.21 17.14
C ILE A 889 8.82 46.56 17.47
N ILE A 890 9.53 45.60 18.11
CA ILE A 890 10.97 45.72 18.32
C ILE A 890 11.68 44.66 17.44
N PHE A 891 12.54 45.17 16.55
CA PHE A 891 13.38 44.36 15.68
C PHE A 891 14.88 44.57 15.94
N PRO A 892 15.74 43.60 15.64
CA PRO A 892 17.19 43.85 15.64
C PRO A 892 17.59 44.89 14.60
N GLU A 893 18.62 45.67 14.89
CA GLU A 893 19.14 46.70 13.96
C GLU A 893 19.62 46.09 12.65
N GLY A 894 20.19 44.88 12.68
CA GLY A 894 20.62 44.14 11.47
C GLY A 894 19.50 43.78 10.49
N ASN A 895 18.24 43.80 10.94
CA ASN A 895 17.07 43.57 10.08
C ASN A 895 16.41 44.84 9.54
N LYS A 896 17.05 45.99 9.73
CA LYS A 896 16.52 47.24 9.18
C LYS A 896 16.34 47.22 7.67
N LYS A 897 17.31 46.64 6.95
CA LYS A 897 17.22 46.47 5.50
C LYS A 897 16.02 45.62 5.09
N ASP A 898 15.85 44.47 5.74
CA ASP A 898 14.74 43.56 5.44
C ASP A 898 13.36 44.21 5.69
N TYR A 899 13.28 45.11 6.66
CA TYR A 899 12.06 45.89 6.95
C TYR A 899 11.85 47.03 5.95
N ASP A 900 12.93 47.72 5.55
CA ASP A 900 12.86 48.84 4.58
C ASP A 900 12.48 48.36 3.17
N GLU A 901 12.77 47.08 2.83
CA GLU A 901 12.35 46.41 1.60
C GLU A 901 10.86 46.03 1.58
N LEU A 902 10.14 46.14 2.72
CA LEU A 902 8.70 45.85 2.77
C LEU A 902 7.87 46.96 2.10
N SER A 903 6.80 46.57 1.40
CA SER A 903 5.87 47.52 0.79
C SER A 903 5.26 48.43 1.86
N GLU A 904 4.89 49.65 1.44
CA GLU A 904 4.29 50.66 2.33
C GLU A 904 3.04 50.11 3.03
N ASP A 905 2.20 49.33 2.32
CA ASP A 905 1.00 48.72 2.85
C ASP A 905 1.26 47.80 4.06
N VAL A 906 2.40 47.07 4.07
CA VAL A 906 2.78 46.23 5.21
C VAL A 906 3.28 47.02 6.41
N ARG A 907 3.91 48.17 6.15
CA ARG A 907 4.51 49.05 7.18
C ARG A 907 3.52 50.00 7.82
N GLU A 908 2.42 50.29 7.14
CA GLU A 908 1.42 51.30 7.59
C GLU A 908 0.83 50.93 8.96
N GLY A 909 0.76 51.94 9.87
CA GLY A 909 0.17 51.81 11.20
C GLY A 909 1.05 51.10 12.24
N LEU A 910 2.33 50.81 11.94
CA LEU A 910 3.27 50.18 12.84
C LEU A 910 4.38 51.13 13.29
N GLU A 911 4.59 51.26 14.59
CA GLU A 911 5.74 51.92 15.20
C GLU A 911 6.86 50.88 15.39
N VAL A 912 7.99 51.01 14.68
CA VAL A 912 9.08 50.02 14.72
C VAL A 912 10.33 50.61 15.35
N HIS A 913 10.89 49.90 16.33
CA HIS A 913 12.13 50.23 16.99
C HIS A 913 13.22 49.22 16.63
N PHE A 914 14.32 49.70 16.05
CA PHE A 914 15.48 48.90 15.76
C PHE A 914 16.49 48.96 16.90
N VAL A 915 16.95 47.81 17.39
CA VAL A 915 17.78 47.70 18.58
C VAL A 915 19.00 46.84 18.32
N SER A 916 20.15 47.26 18.87
CA SER A 916 21.42 46.48 18.80
C SER A 916 21.79 45.86 20.15
N GLU A 917 21.26 46.45 21.26
CA GLU A 917 21.53 45.99 22.62
C GLU A 917 20.25 45.87 23.43
N TYR A 918 20.21 44.98 24.39
CA TYR A 918 19.03 44.70 25.21
C TYR A 918 18.59 45.91 26.07
N ASP A 919 19.52 46.78 26.48
CA ASP A 919 19.17 48.00 27.21
C ASP A 919 18.15 48.88 26.45
N GLN A 920 18.24 48.91 25.13
CA GLN A 920 17.28 49.62 24.28
C GLN A 920 15.91 48.89 24.27
N VAL A 921 15.89 47.53 24.22
CA VAL A 921 14.66 46.76 24.36
C VAL A 921 13.96 47.04 25.68
N TYR A 922 14.73 47.07 26.78
CA TYR A 922 14.22 47.41 28.13
C TYR A 922 13.55 48.77 28.18
N LYS A 923 14.17 49.84 27.62
CA LYS A 923 13.62 51.18 27.57
C LYS A 923 12.28 51.27 26.80
N HIS A 924 12.17 50.54 25.68
CA HIS A 924 10.93 50.55 24.87
C HIS A 924 9.84 49.67 25.46
N ALA A 925 10.20 48.59 26.13
CA ALA A 925 9.26 47.57 26.59
C ALA A 925 8.78 47.78 28.05
N LEU A 926 9.67 48.18 28.98
CA LEU A 926 9.40 48.20 30.42
C LEU A 926 9.48 49.61 31.05
N ASP A 927 10.25 50.53 30.47
CA ASP A 927 10.36 51.93 30.95
C ASP A 927 9.47 52.92 30.19
N TRP A 928 8.51 52.47 29.40
CA TRP A 928 7.64 53.27 28.55
C TRP A 928 6.71 54.26 29.34
N ALA A 929 6.39 53.92 30.60
CA ALA A 929 5.48 54.71 31.43
C ALA A 929 6.17 55.88 32.17
N GLN A 930 7.50 56.01 32.04
CA GLN A 930 8.25 57.12 32.71
C GLN A 930 8.51 58.32 31.81
N LYS A 931 7.94 58.37 30.60
CA LYS A 931 8.01 59.53 29.69
C LYS A 931 6.73 60.43 29.78
#